data_87b91eeb8bbedf424d7ab672af9960e1
#
_entry.id   87b91eeb8bbedf424d7ab672af9960e1
#
_cell.length_a   1.000
_cell.length_b   1.000
_cell.length_c   1.000
_cell.angle_alpha   90.00
_cell.angle_beta   90.00
_cell.angle_gamma   90.00
#
_symmetry.space_group_name_H-M   'P 1'
#
loop_
_entity.id
_entity.type
_entity.pdbx_description
1 polymer ?
#
loop_
_entity_poly.entity_id
_entity_poly.type
_entity_poly.pdbx_seq_one_letter_code
_entity_poly.pdbx_strand_id
1 'polypeptide(L)'
;MKKPCGTPASHPFLLSWVQAQAAVLGLAALAAAAAAGAMESVPKSFEIKQVTRQEAPKIDGRLDDASWQKAAVIDDFKQLQQIEHADITEKMVVYVMHDEDMLYVGARLYDSSPDLITANILRQGERMNNEDKFAVILDTFNDKRNGYRFEVNPNGIRDDALYLDTTQLQWDWEGLYYAKASRDGEGWTAEMAIPFKTLSFDPAGTTWGINFQRLIARKNERDGWVYRNRNQNPSSSGEVTGFTGMEQGLGLDVVPSVSFRQNKDHVNDTDEFKVEPSLDVYYKVTPGLNASLTFNTDFSATEVDNRQVNLSRFSLFFPEKRGLFLRESDIFEFGRLKGGDNTGNISSTFSRSTLENGRPFFSRRIGLSGSGDPVDLVAGAKVSGRIGGFNVGALAIRQDEQLTVDARNLFVARAVANVLSQSSLGLIATSGDPRSNLDNTVVGADFKYTNNTFAGGRMLEGEAWVQKSDTEGLTGDDAAWGFRMRSPNNTGWYGGLGLKHLEENFNPALGYVNRRGVNDQTLELGYTKRRPGRAVQALRSGIDIQQFNGIDSGDLESRTITWRALEAFSPLSDQLKLFYIKSTEVLEQPFQISNGIFVPVDRYDWDEVQLQLEGSASRKLSGGVTLSTGDFYTGDRWKAGGDFVWKMSPHFWLTGAYEYNGVKLPEGDFIVRLMSTRFDVMFNATWSWVTLIQYDNVSNSIAAHSRVRWIPEAGREMFIVFNHNLAEELPNGGFRSQRADATVKFNYTFRF
;
A
#
# COMPACT_ATOMS: atom_id res chain seq x y z
N MET A 1 -19.89 -49.20 -46.69
CA MET A 1 -19.57 -47.84 -47.18
C MET A 1 -19.29 -46.98 -45.94
N LYS A 2 -18.06 -46.69 -45.68
CA LYS A 2 -17.59 -45.84 -44.57
C LYS A 2 -17.55 -44.39 -45.06
N LYS A 3 -18.18 -43.45 -44.33
CA LYS A 3 -18.00 -42.01 -44.50
C LYS A 3 -16.78 -41.57 -43.70
N PRO A 4 -15.92 -40.68 -44.17
CA PRO A 4 -14.74 -40.22 -43.50
C PRO A 4 -15.08 -39.17 -42.41
N CYS A 5 -14.36 -39.27 -41.29
CA CYS A 5 -14.35 -38.37 -40.17
C CYS A 5 -13.68 -37.02 -40.61
N GLY A 6 -14.42 -35.92 -40.51
CA GLY A 6 -13.89 -34.59 -40.74
C GLY A 6 -13.14 -34.07 -39.52
N THR A 7 -11.92 -33.62 -39.71
CA THR A 7 -11.10 -32.88 -38.78
C THR A 7 -11.77 -31.55 -38.38
N PRO A 8 -11.77 -31.13 -37.11
CA PRO A 8 -12.24 -29.82 -36.76
C PRO A 8 -11.22 -28.75 -37.22
N ALA A 9 -11.75 -27.79 -38.00
CA ALA A 9 -10.99 -26.64 -38.44
C ALA A 9 -10.64 -25.75 -37.25
N SER A 10 -9.36 -25.42 -37.12
CA SER A 10 -8.85 -24.39 -36.26
C SER A 10 -9.52 -23.03 -36.64
N HIS A 11 -10.31 -22.48 -35.71
CA HIS A 11 -10.82 -21.15 -35.85
C HIS A 11 -9.76 -20.11 -35.51
N PRO A 12 -9.44 -19.17 -36.41
CA PRO A 12 -8.53 -18.08 -36.11
C PRO A 12 -9.22 -17.07 -35.16
N PHE A 13 -8.40 -16.48 -34.29
CA PHE A 13 -8.69 -15.34 -33.41
C PHE A 13 -9.62 -14.30 -34.07
N LEU A 14 -10.90 -14.40 -33.87
CA LEU A 14 -11.83 -13.31 -34.08
C LEU A 14 -12.12 -12.65 -32.76
N LEU A 15 -11.35 -11.59 -32.45
CA LEU A 15 -11.79 -10.59 -31.47
C LEU A 15 -13.24 -10.23 -31.85
N SER A 16 -14.17 -10.44 -30.91
CA SER A 16 -15.55 -10.09 -31.17
C SER A 16 -15.64 -8.59 -31.54
N TRP A 17 -16.49 -8.24 -32.48
CA TRP A 17 -16.66 -6.87 -32.97
C TRP A 17 -16.88 -5.84 -31.82
N VAL A 18 -17.46 -6.25 -30.72
CA VAL A 18 -17.68 -5.44 -29.53
C VAL A 18 -16.35 -5.15 -28.78
N GLN A 19 -15.41 -6.08 -28.78
CA GLN A 19 -14.08 -5.90 -28.15
C GLN A 19 -13.21 -4.95 -28.98
N ALA A 20 -13.29 -5.05 -30.30
CA ALA A 20 -12.58 -4.13 -31.19
C ALA A 20 -13.17 -2.71 -31.13
N GLN A 21 -14.49 -2.57 -31.01
CA GLN A 21 -15.14 -1.27 -30.85
C GLN A 21 -14.87 -0.63 -29.49
N ALA A 22 -14.82 -1.41 -28.38
CA ALA A 22 -14.47 -0.89 -27.06
C ALA A 22 -13.02 -0.43 -27.01
N ALA A 23 -12.09 -1.17 -27.62
CA ALA A 23 -10.68 -0.79 -27.71
C ALA A 23 -10.48 0.48 -28.58
N VAL A 24 -11.21 0.60 -29.68
CA VAL A 24 -11.18 1.79 -30.57
C VAL A 24 -11.81 3.01 -29.91
N LEU A 25 -12.92 2.84 -29.17
CA LEU A 25 -13.54 3.92 -28.40
C LEU A 25 -12.66 4.35 -27.21
N GLY A 26 -11.99 3.42 -26.55
CA GLY A 26 -11.01 3.71 -25.47
C GLY A 26 -9.81 4.49 -26.00
N LEU A 27 -9.26 4.09 -27.14
CA LEU A 27 -8.16 4.79 -27.83
C LEU A 27 -8.61 6.16 -28.39
N ALA A 28 -9.81 6.27 -28.91
CA ALA A 28 -10.37 7.54 -29.40
C ALA A 28 -10.67 8.52 -28.24
N ALA A 29 -11.15 8.01 -27.09
CA ALA A 29 -11.35 8.82 -25.89
C ALA A 29 -10.01 9.29 -25.28
N LEU A 30 -8.98 8.46 -25.30
CA LEU A 30 -7.62 8.82 -24.93
C LEU A 30 -7.01 9.87 -25.88
N ALA A 31 -7.28 9.75 -27.18
CA ALA A 31 -6.83 10.71 -28.20
C ALA A 31 -7.61 12.04 -28.14
N ALA A 32 -8.92 12.02 -27.91
CA ALA A 32 -9.72 13.23 -27.73
C ALA A 32 -9.40 14.00 -26.43
N ALA A 33 -8.86 13.30 -25.42
CA ALA A 33 -8.35 13.91 -24.21
C ALA A 33 -7.07 14.76 -24.41
N ALA A 34 -6.40 14.68 -25.56
CA ALA A 34 -5.13 15.35 -25.87
C ALA A 34 -5.21 16.87 -26.05
N ALA A 35 -6.41 17.47 -26.13
CA ALA A 35 -6.58 18.85 -26.58
C ALA A 35 -6.64 19.94 -25.48
N ALA A 36 -6.55 19.61 -24.19
CA ALA A 36 -6.52 20.62 -23.12
C ALA A 36 -5.09 20.81 -22.60
N GLY A 37 -4.49 21.93 -22.89
CA GLY A 37 -3.13 22.29 -22.45
C GLY A 37 -3.02 22.34 -20.92
N ALA A 38 -2.18 21.50 -20.33
CA ALA A 38 -1.73 21.66 -18.97
C ALA A 38 -0.54 22.62 -18.94
N MET A 39 -0.50 23.57 -18.01
CA MET A 39 0.67 24.39 -17.79
C MET A 39 1.82 23.52 -17.30
N GLU A 40 2.92 23.55 -18.00
CA GLU A 40 4.14 22.85 -17.63
C GLU A 40 4.76 23.54 -16.42
N SER A 41 5.09 22.79 -15.36
CA SER A 41 5.84 23.36 -14.24
C SER A 41 7.26 23.71 -14.71
N VAL A 42 7.70 24.94 -14.47
CA VAL A 42 9.08 25.34 -14.73
C VAL A 42 10.02 24.43 -13.92
N PRO A 43 11.07 23.85 -14.53
CA PRO A 43 12.08 23.12 -13.78
C PRO A 43 12.67 24.03 -12.69
N LYS A 44 12.67 23.57 -11.44
CA LYS A 44 13.23 24.27 -10.30
C LYS A 44 14.47 23.56 -9.81
N SER A 45 15.49 24.32 -9.46
CA SER A 45 16.73 23.80 -8.89
C SER A 45 17.32 24.79 -7.89
N PHE A 46 18.09 24.26 -6.95
CA PHE A 46 18.93 25.09 -6.06
C PHE A 46 20.18 24.29 -5.66
N GLU A 47 21.18 25.03 -5.18
CA GLU A 47 22.45 24.48 -4.68
C GLU A 47 22.50 24.59 -3.16
N ILE A 48 22.87 23.47 -2.49
CA ILE A 48 23.08 23.42 -1.05
C ILE A 48 24.56 23.59 -0.70
N LYS A 49 24.80 24.01 0.52
CA LYS A 49 26.16 24.21 1.05
C LYS A 49 26.43 23.11 2.10
N GLN A 50 27.66 22.63 2.09
CA GLN A 50 28.19 21.80 3.15
C GLN A 50 28.58 22.70 4.35
N VAL A 51 28.20 22.26 5.54
CA VAL A 51 28.68 22.77 6.83
C VAL A 51 29.58 21.73 7.48
N THR A 52 30.40 22.12 8.44
CA THR A 52 31.20 21.15 9.20
C THR A 52 30.34 20.48 10.27
N ARG A 53 30.72 19.29 10.71
CA ARG A 53 30.06 18.59 11.84
C ARG A 53 29.93 19.43 13.11
N GLN A 54 30.89 20.34 13.36
CA GLN A 54 30.87 21.24 14.50
C GLN A 54 29.86 22.39 14.36
N GLU A 55 29.48 22.69 13.14
CA GLU A 55 28.47 23.70 12.78
C GLU A 55 27.08 23.10 12.58
N ALA A 56 26.95 21.76 12.70
CA ALA A 56 25.68 21.09 12.55
C ALA A 56 24.61 21.66 13.50
N PRO A 57 23.36 21.88 13.03
CA PRO A 57 22.31 22.40 13.87
C PRO A 57 21.91 21.37 14.92
N LYS A 58 21.50 21.83 16.09
CA LYS A 58 20.88 21.00 17.10
C LYS A 58 19.42 20.80 16.74
N ILE A 59 19.01 19.55 16.57
CA ILE A 59 17.62 19.22 16.24
C ILE A 59 16.76 19.29 17.50
N ASP A 60 16.27 20.49 17.82
CA ASP A 60 15.39 20.72 18.98
C ASP A 60 14.03 21.36 18.61
N GLY A 61 13.81 21.60 17.33
CA GLY A 61 12.58 22.18 16.77
C GLY A 61 12.63 23.69 16.62
N ARG A 62 13.80 24.33 16.77
CA ARG A 62 14.00 25.76 16.66
C ARG A 62 15.02 26.08 15.58
N LEU A 63 14.74 27.07 14.74
CA LEU A 63 15.63 27.52 13.67
C LEU A 63 16.51 28.68 14.13
N ASP A 64 17.03 28.67 15.36
CA ASP A 64 17.81 29.72 15.95
C ASP A 64 19.33 29.48 15.91
N ASP A 65 19.78 28.28 15.49
CA ASP A 65 21.19 28.00 15.27
C ASP A 65 21.79 28.85 14.13
N ALA A 66 23.00 29.35 14.32
CA ALA A 66 23.68 30.17 13.34
C ALA A 66 23.94 29.47 12.00
N SER A 67 24.00 28.15 11.98
CA SER A 67 24.18 27.34 10.78
C SER A 67 23.04 27.51 9.77
N TRP A 68 21.79 27.74 10.23
CA TRP A 68 20.66 27.98 9.33
C TRP A 68 20.83 29.23 8.45
N GLN A 69 21.67 30.17 8.83
CA GLN A 69 22.01 31.34 7.98
C GLN A 69 22.84 30.98 6.75
N LYS A 70 23.49 29.78 6.76
CA LYS A 70 24.26 29.24 5.62
C LYS A 70 23.44 28.39 4.68
N ALA A 71 22.23 27.96 5.11
CA ALA A 71 21.38 27.09 4.36
C ALA A 71 20.87 27.71 3.06
N ALA A 72 20.59 26.89 2.07
CA ALA A 72 19.79 27.31 0.91
C ALA A 72 18.36 27.61 1.36
N VAL A 73 17.77 28.68 0.82
CA VAL A 73 16.44 29.16 1.21
C VAL A 73 15.47 28.96 0.05
N ILE A 74 14.34 28.33 0.33
CA ILE A 74 13.29 28.10 -0.65
C ILE A 74 11.96 28.64 -0.09
N ASP A 75 11.29 29.54 -0.82
CA ASP A 75 10.04 30.20 -0.41
C ASP A 75 9.01 30.36 -1.54
N ASP A 76 9.30 29.85 -2.73
CA ASP A 76 8.50 29.99 -3.95
C ASP A 76 7.48 28.82 -4.11
N PHE A 77 6.61 28.62 -3.13
CA PHE A 77 5.61 27.57 -3.09
C PHE A 77 4.29 27.97 -3.72
N LYS A 78 3.53 26.98 -4.21
CA LYS A 78 2.17 27.15 -4.73
C LYS A 78 1.25 26.05 -4.20
N GLN A 79 -0.05 26.32 -4.22
CA GLN A 79 -1.05 25.31 -3.88
C GLN A 79 -1.07 24.21 -4.96
N LEU A 80 -0.99 22.97 -4.52
CA LEU A 80 -1.27 21.80 -5.35
C LEU A 80 -2.69 21.28 -5.11
N GLN A 81 -3.27 21.55 -3.93
CA GLN A 81 -4.64 21.18 -3.59
C GLN A 81 -5.35 22.37 -2.94
N GLN A 82 -6.56 22.49 -3.18
CA GLN A 82 -7.61 23.47 -3.20
C GLN A 82 -7.65 24.12 -4.59
N ILE A 83 -6.81 25.08 -4.87
CA ILE A 83 -6.75 25.76 -6.18
C ILE A 83 -5.35 25.57 -6.76
N GLU A 84 -5.21 24.61 -7.65
CA GLU A 84 -3.91 24.31 -8.28
C GLU A 84 -3.29 25.56 -8.92
N HIS A 85 -1.99 25.79 -8.68
CA HIS A 85 -1.19 26.93 -9.09
C HIS A 85 -1.50 28.29 -8.41
N ALA A 86 -2.48 28.34 -7.49
CA ALA A 86 -2.70 29.54 -6.69
C ALA A 86 -1.55 29.81 -5.70
N ASP A 87 -1.47 31.04 -5.22
CA ASP A 87 -0.57 31.38 -4.13
C ASP A 87 -0.96 30.63 -2.85
N ILE A 88 0.04 30.27 -2.05
CA ILE A 88 -0.20 29.65 -0.74
C ILE A 88 -0.89 30.65 0.19
N THR A 89 -1.85 30.15 1.01
CA THR A 89 -2.59 31.03 1.92
C THR A 89 -1.85 31.32 3.23
N GLU A 90 -0.88 30.47 3.57
CA GLU A 90 -0.02 30.63 4.74
C GLU A 90 1.45 30.51 4.31
N LYS A 91 2.28 31.49 4.63
CA LYS A 91 3.70 31.53 4.21
C LYS A 91 4.46 30.31 4.73
N MET A 92 5.35 29.79 3.91
CA MET A 92 6.31 28.74 4.24
C MET A 92 7.69 29.12 3.72
N VAL A 93 8.73 28.86 4.53
CA VAL A 93 10.14 29.02 4.15
C VAL A 93 10.86 27.74 4.56
N VAL A 94 11.63 27.17 3.64
CA VAL A 94 12.40 25.95 3.85
C VAL A 94 13.89 26.25 3.73
N TYR A 95 14.67 25.66 4.61
CA TYR A 95 16.14 25.78 4.70
C TYR A 95 16.77 24.42 4.48
N VAL A 96 17.79 24.31 3.62
CA VAL A 96 18.44 23.04 3.31
C VAL A 96 19.95 23.19 3.33
N MET A 97 20.64 22.31 4.03
CA MET A 97 22.09 22.18 4.06
C MET A 97 22.50 20.76 4.41
N HIS A 98 23.77 20.42 4.30
CA HIS A 98 24.26 19.10 4.71
C HIS A 98 25.65 19.22 5.36
N ASP A 99 26.01 18.22 6.13
CA ASP A 99 27.40 17.93 6.51
C ASP A 99 27.86 16.62 5.83
N GLU A 100 28.87 15.98 6.38
CA GLU A 100 29.38 14.71 5.86
C GLU A 100 28.44 13.52 6.17
N ASP A 101 27.65 13.61 7.25
CA ASP A 101 26.84 12.51 7.77
C ASP A 101 25.35 12.64 7.45
N MET A 102 24.83 13.87 7.34
CA MET A 102 23.40 14.15 7.38
C MET A 102 22.96 15.25 6.41
N LEU A 103 21.76 15.08 5.87
CA LEU A 103 20.99 16.14 5.23
C LEU A 103 20.13 16.84 6.29
N TYR A 104 20.25 18.15 6.43
CA TYR A 104 19.45 18.96 7.35
C TYR A 104 18.40 19.75 6.58
N VAL A 105 17.14 19.65 7.05
CA VAL A 105 16.03 20.43 6.49
C VAL A 105 15.31 21.12 7.62
N GLY A 106 15.28 22.43 7.57
CA GLY A 106 14.51 23.30 8.45
C GLY A 106 13.31 23.88 7.73
N ALA A 107 12.18 24.04 8.40
CA ALA A 107 11.01 24.68 7.83
C ALA A 107 10.36 25.65 8.82
N ARG A 108 10.13 26.89 8.40
CA ARG A 108 9.29 27.87 9.09
C ARG A 108 7.93 27.90 8.43
N LEU A 109 6.90 27.53 9.17
CA LEU A 109 5.53 27.28 8.71
C LEU A 109 4.60 28.28 9.42
N TYR A 110 4.41 29.44 8.80
CA TYR A 110 3.54 30.47 9.36
C TYR A 110 2.08 30.03 9.32
N ASP A 111 1.29 30.49 10.25
CA ASP A 111 -0.16 30.26 10.28
C ASP A 111 -0.87 31.47 10.88
N SER A 112 -1.82 32.02 10.17
CA SER A 112 -2.65 33.16 10.61
C SER A 112 -3.56 32.85 11.80
N SER A 113 -3.69 31.57 12.14
CA SER A 113 -4.50 31.08 13.26
C SER A 113 -3.79 29.93 13.99
N PRO A 114 -2.67 30.21 14.70
CA PRO A 114 -1.82 29.18 15.30
C PRO A 114 -2.54 28.26 16.29
N ASP A 115 -3.57 28.76 16.97
CA ASP A 115 -4.39 28.00 17.90
C ASP A 115 -5.26 26.91 17.20
N LEU A 116 -5.44 27.03 15.89
CA LEU A 116 -6.21 26.09 15.05
C LEU A 116 -5.33 25.08 14.31
N ILE A 117 -4.01 25.07 14.55
CA ILE A 117 -3.09 24.06 14.03
C ILE A 117 -3.54 22.67 14.50
N THR A 118 -3.77 21.78 13.56
CA THR A 118 -4.26 20.43 13.82
C THR A 118 -3.08 19.49 14.10
N ALA A 119 -2.93 19.04 15.35
CA ALA A 119 -1.86 18.14 15.76
C ALA A 119 -2.37 17.17 16.83
N ASN A 120 -3.12 16.18 16.40
CA ASN A 120 -3.74 15.18 17.27
C ASN A 120 -2.90 13.90 17.37
N ILE A 121 -1.91 13.71 16.49
CA ILE A 121 -1.08 12.51 16.47
C ILE A 121 0.13 12.68 17.39
N LEU A 122 0.29 11.73 18.32
CA LEU A 122 1.45 11.60 19.22
C LEU A 122 2.19 10.27 19.03
N ARG A 123 1.64 9.29 18.31
CA ARG A 123 2.26 8.00 18.07
C ARG A 123 3.25 8.08 16.91
N GLN A 124 4.50 7.64 17.12
CA GLN A 124 5.51 7.54 16.06
C GLN A 124 5.07 6.52 15.00
N GLY A 125 5.27 6.83 13.72
CA GLY A 125 4.87 6.02 12.59
C GLY A 125 3.35 5.99 12.32
N GLU A 126 2.56 6.88 12.95
CA GLU A 126 1.15 7.05 12.63
C GLU A 126 0.98 7.97 11.43
N ARG A 127 0.10 7.58 10.49
CA ARG A 127 -0.13 8.32 9.25
C ARG A 127 -0.76 9.68 9.47
N MET A 128 -0.13 10.71 8.92
CA MET A 128 -0.49 12.11 9.10
C MET A 128 -1.36 12.67 7.96
N ASN A 129 -2.25 11.84 7.38
CA ASN A 129 -3.02 12.25 6.19
C ASN A 129 -3.96 13.44 6.44
N ASN A 130 -4.35 13.69 7.69
CA ASN A 130 -5.31 14.71 8.09
C ASN A 130 -4.80 15.59 9.24
N GLU A 131 -3.49 15.72 9.35
CA GLU A 131 -2.77 16.56 10.31
C GLU A 131 -2.05 17.70 9.59
N ASP A 132 -1.83 18.81 10.29
CA ASP A 132 -0.81 19.76 9.83
C ASP A 132 0.52 19.02 9.79
N LYS A 133 1.23 19.09 8.67
CA LYS A 133 2.50 18.41 8.49
C LYS A 133 3.38 19.08 7.47
N PHE A 134 4.67 18.84 7.62
CA PHE A 134 5.69 19.13 6.64
C PHE A 134 6.32 17.83 6.16
N ALA A 135 6.57 17.72 4.86
CA ALA A 135 7.16 16.56 4.24
C ALA A 135 8.31 16.93 3.29
N VAL A 136 9.32 16.07 3.30
CA VAL A 136 10.45 16.09 2.36
C VAL A 136 10.38 14.84 1.51
N ILE A 137 10.48 14.99 0.19
CA ILE A 137 10.54 13.90 -0.77
C ILE A 137 11.93 13.93 -1.41
N LEU A 138 12.63 12.80 -1.40
CA LEU A 138 13.99 12.66 -1.94
C LEU A 138 14.01 11.57 -3.01
N ASP A 139 14.59 11.89 -4.16
CA ASP A 139 15.01 10.97 -5.21
C ASP A 139 16.54 11.01 -5.28
N THR A 140 17.16 10.14 -4.51
CA THR A 140 18.62 10.15 -4.27
C THR A 140 19.44 9.60 -5.45
N PHE A 141 18.79 8.98 -6.42
CA PHE A 141 19.39 8.53 -7.68
C PHE A 141 19.05 9.48 -8.84
N ASN A 142 18.17 10.45 -8.63
CA ASN A 142 17.60 11.33 -9.65
C ASN A 142 17.05 10.57 -10.86
N ASP A 143 16.48 9.39 -10.60
CA ASP A 143 15.95 8.48 -11.62
C ASP A 143 14.47 8.75 -11.98
N LYS A 144 13.82 9.66 -11.23
CA LYS A 144 12.42 10.08 -11.40
C LYS A 144 11.40 8.93 -11.26
N ARG A 145 11.74 7.88 -10.51
CA ARG A 145 10.92 6.65 -10.34
C ARG A 145 10.61 6.35 -8.89
N ASN A 146 11.65 6.19 -8.09
CA ASN A 146 11.56 5.79 -6.70
C ASN A 146 12.11 6.91 -5.81
N GLY A 147 11.84 6.83 -4.51
CA GLY A 147 12.34 7.84 -3.58
C GLY A 147 11.87 7.61 -2.16
N TYR A 148 12.26 8.52 -1.30
CA TYR A 148 11.94 8.53 0.12
C TYR A 148 10.99 9.68 0.43
N ARG A 149 10.12 9.47 1.40
CA ARG A 149 9.27 10.50 1.97
C ARG A 149 9.46 10.52 3.48
N PHE A 150 9.80 11.69 4.03
CA PHE A 150 9.94 11.93 5.46
C PHE A 150 8.95 13.00 5.88
N GLU A 151 8.18 12.75 6.93
CA GLU A 151 7.14 13.66 7.41
C GLU A 151 7.34 13.99 8.89
N VAL A 152 6.93 15.18 9.28
CA VAL A 152 6.87 15.61 10.68
C VAL A 152 5.62 16.44 10.90
N ASN A 153 4.94 16.26 12.04
CA ASN A 153 3.83 17.08 12.48
C ASN A 153 4.26 18.13 13.53
N PRO A 154 3.38 19.08 13.92
CA PRO A 154 3.72 20.09 14.91
C PRO A 154 3.98 19.57 16.34
N ASN A 155 3.77 18.30 16.61
CA ASN A 155 4.16 17.59 17.84
C ASN A 155 5.56 16.97 17.76
N GLY A 156 6.27 17.09 16.61
CA GLY A 156 7.56 16.44 16.38
C GLY A 156 7.46 14.93 16.15
N ILE A 157 6.27 14.43 15.83
CA ILE A 157 6.05 13.03 15.47
C ILE A 157 6.50 12.81 14.04
N ARG A 158 7.14 11.68 13.78
CA ARG A 158 7.68 11.27 12.49
C ARG A 158 6.81 10.22 11.85
N ASP A 159 6.68 10.29 10.54
CA ASP A 159 6.15 9.25 9.66
C ASP A 159 6.95 9.24 8.37
N ASP A 160 7.15 8.09 7.78
CA ASP A 160 7.97 7.95 6.59
C ASP A 160 7.43 6.87 5.65
N ALA A 161 7.85 6.95 4.40
CA ALA A 161 7.45 6.00 3.38
C ALA A 161 8.50 5.89 2.27
N LEU A 162 8.45 4.74 1.58
CA LEU A 162 9.20 4.51 0.38
C LEU A 162 8.29 4.64 -0.84
N TYR A 163 8.68 5.39 -1.85
CA TYR A 163 8.02 5.37 -3.15
C TYR A 163 8.43 4.11 -3.91
N LEU A 164 7.49 3.20 -4.12
CA LEU A 164 7.69 1.96 -4.89
C LEU A 164 7.58 2.21 -6.40
N ASP A 165 6.86 3.26 -6.76
CA ASP A 165 6.59 3.77 -8.10
C ASP A 165 6.13 5.22 -7.93
N THR A 166 5.95 5.94 -9.02
CA THR A 166 5.46 7.31 -9.03
C THR A 166 4.11 7.52 -8.33
N THR A 167 3.33 6.46 -8.14
CA THR A 167 1.97 6.52 -7.58
C THR A 167 1.76 5.71 -6.31
N GLN A 168 2.73 4.90 -5.90
CA GLN A 168 2.58 3.98 -4.76
C GLN A 168 3.55 4.31 -3.64
N LEU A 169 3.02 4.39 -2.41
CA LEU A 169 3.78 4.59 -1.18
C LEU A 169 3.69 3.35 -0.29
N GLN A 170 4.85 2.86 0.12
CA GLN A 170 5.00 1.84 1.14
C GLN A 170 5.22 2.50 2.49
N TRP A 171 4.17 2.64 3.25
CA TRP A 171 4.19 3.33 4.55
C TRP A 171 4.69 2.47 5.71
N ASP A 172 4.68 1.16 5.56
CA ASP A 172 5.20 0.28 6.61
C ASP A 172 6.74 0.17 6.57
N TRP A 173 7.40 0.96 5.68
CA TRP A 173 8.85 1.15 5.70
C TRP A 173 9.21 2.15 6.79
N GLU A 174 10.21 1.83 7.61
CA GLU A 174 10.71 2.70 8.68
C GLU A 174 12.18 3.05 8.44
N GLY A 175 12.45 4.33 8.23
CA GLY A 175 13.80 4.90 8.11
C GLY A 175 14.26 5.54 9.42
N LEU A 176 15.52 5.39 9.75
CA LEU A 176 16.07 6.06 10.92
C LEU A 176 16.43 7.51 10.58
N TYR A 177 15.66 8.46 11.09
CA TYR A 177 15.95 9.91 10.99
C TYR A 177 15.52 10.64 12.26
N TYR A 178 15.97 11.87 12.42
CA TYR A 178 15.65 12.70 13.57
C TYR A 178 14.78 13.86 13.13
N ALA A 179 13.75 14.17 13.89
CA ALA A 179 12.93 15.37 13.66
C ALA A 179 12.38 15.89 14.98
N LYS A 180 12.26 17.22 15.06
CA LYS A 180 11.63 17.96 16.15
C LYS A 180 10.82 19.11 15.57
N ALA A 181 9.83 19.55 16.33
CA ALA A 181 9.01 20.69 16.00
C ALA A 181 8.75 21.55 17.23
N SER A 182 8.51 22.83 17.01
CA SER A 182 8.10 23.78 18.05
C SER A 182 7.01 24.68 17.53
N ARG A 183 6.09 25.10 18.39
CA ARG A 183 5.00 26.06 18.07
C ARG A 183 5.21 27.37 18.76
N ASP A 184 4.79 28.45 18.11
CA ASP A 184 4.78 29.80 18.66
C ASP A 184 3.52 30.58 18.21
N GLY A 185 3.47 31.86 18.53
CA GLY A 185 2.35 32.73 18.19
C GLY A 185 2.20 33.07 16.70
N GLU A 186 3.11 32.64 15.84
CA GLU A 186 3.07 32.90 14.40
C GLU A 186 2.95 31.62 13.55
N GLY A 187 2.94 30.44 14.20
CA GLY A 187 2.85 29.14 13.52
C GLY A 187 3.69 28.05 14.17
N TRP A 188 4.52 27.38 13.40
CA TRP A 188 5.39 26.34 13.90
C TRP A 188 6.66 26.19 13.06
N THR A 189 7.65 25.56 13.66
CA THR A 189 8.91 25.19 13.02
C THR A 189 9.12 23.71 13.02
N ALA A 190 9.78 23.19 12.02
CA ALA A 190 10.22 21.80 11.94
C ALA A 190 11.72 21.77 11.60
N GLU A 191 12.43 20.84 12.24
CA GLU A 191 13.81 20.48 11.93
C GLU A 191 13.90 18.99 11.70
N MET A 192 14.59 18.60 10.62
CA MET A 192 14.87 17.21 10.29
C MET A 192 16.38 17.04 10.04
N ALA A 193 16.95 15.95 10.57
CA ALA A 193 18.28 15.47 10.20
C ALA A 193 18.15 14.05 9.68
N ILE A 194 18.44 13.86 8.39
CA ILE A 194 18.31 12.61 7.68
C ILE A 194 19.70 12.04 7.42
N PRO A 195 20.12 10.97 8.15
CA PRO A 195 21.46 10.42 7.98
C PRO A 195 21.65 9.81 6.59
N PHE A 196 22.78 10.06 5.94
CA PHE A 196 23.11 9.39 4.67
C PHE A 196 23.17 7.86 4.80
N LYS A 197 23.47 7.35 5.99
CA LYS A 197 23.37 5.90 6.27
C LYS A 197 21.95 5.36 6.13
N THR A 198 20.91 6.17 6.25
CA THR A 198 19.51 5.74 6.07
C THR A 198 19.15 5.61 4.59
N LEU A 199 19.77 6.42 3.74
CA LEU A 199 19.46 6.54 2.34
C LEU A 199 20.34 5.61 1.49
N SER A 200 19.79 5.05 0.43
CA SER A 200 20.57 4.51 -0.68
C SER A 200 20.70 5.59 -1.74
N PHE A 201 21.88 5.83 -2.26
CA PHE A 201 22.15 6.89 -3.24
C PHE A 201 23.29 6.51 -4.19
N ASP A 202 23.42 7.23 -5.29
CA ASP A 202 24.56 7.09 -6.18
C ASP A 202 25.75 7.90 -5.60
N PRO A 203 26.85 7.23 -5.19
CA PRO A 203 28.02 7.92 -4.62
C PRO A 203 28.73 8.85 -5.60
N ALA A 204 28.57 8.65 -6.91
CA ALA A 204 29.09 9.53 -7.95
C ALA A 204 28.13 10.67 -8.30
N GLY A 205 26.88 10.58 -7.85
CA GLY A 205 25.84 11.56 -8.13
C GLY A 205 25.95 12.79 -7.23
N THR A 206 26.08 13.96 -7.82
CA THR A 206 26.09 15.26 -7.11
C THR A 206 24.75 15.97 -7.14
N THR A 207 23.76 15.37 -7.81
CA THR A 207 22.43 15.93 -8.02
C THR A 207 21.37 14.94 -7.58
N TRP A 208 20.48 15.36 -6.69
CA TRP A 208 19.32 14.59 -6.27
C TRP A 208 18.02 15.26 -6.71
N GLY A 209 16.96 14.49 -6.85
CA GLY A 209 15.61 15.03 -6.87
C GLY A 209 15.15 15.37 -5.46
N ILE A 210 14.56 16.56 -5.27
CA ILE A 210 14.02 16.96 -3.98
C ILE A 210 12.67 17.66 -4.15
N ASN A 211 11.81 17.50 -3.13
CA ASN A 211 10.56 18.23 -3.08
C ASN A 211 10.12 18.47 -1.64
N PHE A 212 9.26 19.46 -1.45
CA PHE A 212 8.71 19.83 -0.15
C PHE A 212 7.21 19.96 -0.25
N GLN A 213 6.51 19.53 0.80
CA GLN A 213 5.06 19.59 0.89
C GLN A 213 4.65 20.06 2.29
N ARG A 214 3.67 20.95 2.35
CA ARG A 214 2.94 21.28 3.55
C ARG A 214 1.48 20.86 3.41
N LEU A 215 0.87 20.32 4.46
CA LEU A 215 -0.57 20.18 4.61
C LEU A 215 -1.06 21.10 5.72
N ILE A 216 -2.04 21.94 5.43
CA ILE A 216 -2.80 22.73 6.40
C ILE A 216 -4.14 22.05 6.56
N ALA A 217 -4.28 21.21 7.58
CA ALA A 217 -5.43 20.30 7.72
C ALA A 217 -6.77 21.01 7.83
N ARG A 218 -6.84 22.12 8.61
CA ARG A 218 -8.05 22.93 8.79
C ARG A 218 -8.59 23.52 7.48
N LYS A 219 -7.71 23.76 6.49
CA LYS A 219 -8.05 24.27 5.16
C LYS A 219 -8.12 23.17 4.10
N ASN A 220 -7.66 21.94 4.43
CA ASN A 220 -7.38 20.87 3.48
C ASN A 220 -6.53 21.38 2.29
N GLU A 221 -5.64 22.33 2.55
CA GLU A 221 -4.73 22.94 1.59
C GLU A 221 -3.41 22.19 1.59
N ARG A 222 -2.96 21.80 0.42
CA ARG A 222 -1.63 21.24 0.22
C ARG A 222 -0.82 22.18 -0.64
N ASP A 223 0.34 22.55 -0.13
CA ASP A 223 1.30 23.39 -0.78
C ASP A 223 2.53 22.58 -1.18
N GLY A 224 3.11 22.87 -2.32
CA GLY A 224 4.27 22.16 -2.82
C GLY A 224 5.22 23.05 -3.60
N TRP A 225 6.48 22.63 -3.68
CA TRP A 225 7.51 23.35 -4.42
C TRP A 225 7.44 23.05 -5.92
N VAL A 226 7.49 21.74 -6.27
CA VAL A 226 7.27 21.25 -7.64
C VAL A 226 6.19 20.18 -7.60
N TYR A 227 5.28 20.23 -8.54
CA TYR A 227 4.20 19.25 -8.64
C TYR A 227 3.65 19.22 -10.06
N ARG A 228 2.94 18.16 -10.38
CA ARG A 228 2.30 17.99 -11.66
C ARG A 228 0.94 17.32 -11.48
N ASN A 229 -0.09 17.86 -12.13
CA ASN A 229 -1.42 17.28 -12.14
C ASN A 229 -1.95 17.01 -10.71
N ARG A 230 -1.75 17.98 -9.78
CA ARG A 230 -2.07 17.89 -8.35
C ARG A 230 -1.35 16.77 -7.59
N ASN A 231 -0.34 16.18 -8.20
CA ASN A 231 0.49 15.12 -7.62
C ASN A 231 1.90 15.61 -7.38
N GLN A 232 2.49 15.08 -6.31
CA GLN A 232 3.86 15.34 -5.92
C GLN A 232 4.53 14.03 -5.56
N ASN A 233 5.49 13.62 -6.36
CA ASN A 233 6.22 12.36 -6.23
C ASN A 233 7.61 12.50 -6.88
N PRO A 234 8.49 11.50 -6.84
CA PRO A 234 9.83 11.59 -7.42
C PRO A 234 9.84 12.03 -8.88
N SER A 235 8.85 11.63 -9.70
CA SER A 235 8.82 12.00 -11.12
C SER A 235 8.58 13.49 -11.41
N SER A 236 8.11 14.24 -10.41
CA SER A 236 7.88 15.69 -10.47
C SER A 236 8.80 16.49 -9.54
N SER A 237 9.89 15.90 -9.05
CA SER A 237 10.84 16.60 -8.16
C SER A 237 11.65 17.67 -8.90
N GLY A 238 11.94 18.76 -8.20
CA GLY A 238 12.99 19.69 -8.56
C GLY A 238 14.38 19.08 -8.29
N GLU A 239 15.43 19.80 -8.62
CA GLU A 239 16.80 19.31 -8.46
C GLU A 239 17.54 20.06 -7.37
N VAL A 240 18.31 19.35 -6.57
CA VAL A 240 19.25 19.89 -5.61
C VAL A 240 20.65 19.43 -5.98
N THR A 241 21.58 20.40 -6.04
CA THR A 241 23.00 20.17 -6.33
C THR A 241 23.87 20.58 -5.16
N GLY A 242 25.16 20.28 -5.22
CA GLY A 242 26.13 20.71 -4.20
C GLY A 242 26.45 19.66 -3.15
N PHE A 243 25.96 18.42 -3.29
CA PHE A 243 26.36 17.32 -2.44
C PHE A 243 27.85 16.98 -2.64
N THR A 244 28.63 17.11 -1.57
CA THR A 244 30.06 16.80 -1.56
C THR A 244 30.45 16.14 -0.24
N GLY A 245 31.43 15.25 -0.25
CA GLY A 245 32.00 14.67 0.97
C GLY A 245 31.02 13.85 1.82
N MET A 246 29.96 13.32 1.23
CA MET A 246 28.98 12.48 1.95
C MET A 246 29.63 11.19 2.42
N GLU A 247 29.53 10.91 3.72
CA GLU A 247 30.03 9.67 4.32
C GLU A 247 28.89 8.71 4.67
N GLN A 248 28.98 7.50 4.17
CA GLN A 248 28.05 6.43 4.53
C GLN A 248 28.39 5.80 5.89
N GLY A 249 29.60 6.01 6.41
CA GLY A 249 30.16 5.25 7.52
C GLY A 249 30.38 3.77 7.14
N LEU A 250 30.46 2.87 8.10
CA LEU A 250 30.51 1.42 7.84
C LEU A 250 29.19 0.90 7.24
N GLY A 251 28.10 1.63 7.42
CA GLY A 251 26.78 1.23 6.94
C GLY A 251 26.28 -0.10 7.52
N LEU A 252 26.74 -0.43 8.75
CA LEU A 252 26.41 -1.67 9.44
C LEU A 252 25.43 -1.40 10.58
N ASP A 253 24.23 -1.96 10.51
CA ASP A 253 23.27 -2.01 11.59
C ASP A 253 23.16 -3.47 12.07
N VAL A 254 23.35 -3.68 13.37
CA VAL A 254 23.17 -4.98 14.02
C VAL A 254 22.03 -4.85 15.01
N VAL A 255 20.98 -5.66 14.83
CA VAL A 255 19.72 -5.59 15.59
C VAL A 255 19.48 -6.91 16.31
N PRO A 256 20.12 -7.16 17.44
CA PRO A 256 19.73 -8.25 18.33
C PRO A 256 18.33 -7.96 18.88
N SER A 257 17.53 -9.00 18.99
CA SER A 257 16.26 -8.94 19.69
C SER A 257 16.02 -10.21 20.51
N VAL A 258 15.19 -10.09 21.50
CA VAL A 258 14.76 -11.23 22.32
C VAL A 258 13.27 -11.10 22.60
N SER A 259 12.53 -12.16 22.39
CA SER A 259 11.13 -12.27 22.80
C SER A 259 10.94 -13.34 23.87
N PHE A 260 10.06 -13.02 24.81
CA PHE A 260 9.56 -13.91 25.85
C PHE A 260 8.08 -14.13 25.56
N ARG A 261 7.72 -15.36 25.19
CA ARG A 261 6.35 -15.69 24.80
C ARG A 261 5.77 -16.73 25.73
N GLN A 262 4.57 -16.43 26.25
CA GLN A 262 3.70 -17.37 26.93
C GLN A 262 2.51 -17.66 26.03
N ASN A 263 2.33 -18.91 25.62
CA ASN A 263 1.20 -19.36 24.80
C ASN A 263 0.37 -20.34 25.61
N LYS A 264 -0.92 -20.05 25.75
CA LYS A 264 -1.87 -20.93 26.41
C LYS A 264 -3.01 -21.30 25.45
N ASP A 265 -3.06 -22.57 25.06
CA ASP A 265 -4.14 -23.15 24.28
C ASP A 265 -5.11 -23.85 25.23
N HIS A 266 -6.29 -23.26 25.40
CA HIS A 266 -7.32 -23.77 26.29
C HIS A 266 -8.15 -24.92 25.66
N VAL A 267 -8.03 -25.14 24.35
CA VAL A 267 -8.70 -26.25 23.65
C VAL A 267 -7.93 -27.56 23.86
N ASN A 268 -6.60 -27.46 23.70
CA ASN A 268 -5.69 -28.61 23.85
C ASN A 268 -5.08 -28.73 25.24
N ASP A 269 -5.43 -27.81 26.16
CA ASP A 269 -4.90 -27.71 27.51
C ASP A 269 -3.35 -27.72 27.55
N THR A 270 -2.76 -26.93 26.64
CA THR A 270 -1.30 -26.75 26.58
C THR A 270 -0.92 -25.37 27.05
N ASP A 271 0.22 -25.30 27.77
CA ASP A 271 0.79 -24.08 28.29
C ASP A 271 2.31 -24.10 28.02
N GLU A 272 2.77 -23.19 27.15
CA GLU A 272 4.13 -23.19 26.64
C GLU A 272 4.79 -21.82 26.85
N PHE A 273 5.96 -21.82 27.48
CA PHE A 273 6.81 -20.64 27.59
C PHE A 273 8.05 -20.81 26.71
N LYS A 274 8.29 -19.82 25.82
CA LYS A 274 9.45 -19.79 24.93
C LYS A 274 10.25 -18.51 25.12
N VAL A 275 11.57 -18.65 25.00
CA VAL A 275 12.50 -17.52 24.85
C VAL A 275 13.14 -17.63 23.48
N GLU A 276 12.89 -16.65 22.65
CA GLU A 276 13.30 -16.67 21.24
C GLU A 276 14.25 -15.50 20.98
N PRO A 277 15.57 -15.73 20.98
CA PRO A 277 16.54 -14.75 20.52
C PRO A 277 16.52 -14.70 19.00
N SER A 278 16.60 -13.50 18.42
CA SER A 278 16.74 -13.28 16.99
C SER A 278 17.79 -12.24 16.68
N LEU A 279 18.34 -12.27 15.50
CA LEU A 279 19.39 -11.36 15.06
C LEU A 279 19.15 -10.93 13.62
N ASP A 280 19.01 -9.63 13.42
CA ASP A 280 19.03 -9.03 12.07
C ASP A 280 20.31 -8.22 11.90
N VAL A 281 20.93 -8.36 10.73
CA VAL A 281 22.13 -7.61 10.34
C VAL A 281 21.87 -6.95 9.00
N TYR A 282 22.05 -5.66 8.92
CA TYR A 282 21.93 -4.88 7.70
C TYR A 282 23.27 -4.24 7.39
N TYR A 283 23.77 -4.49 6.21
CA TYR A 283 25.07 -3.99 5.78
C TYR A 283 24.94 -3.31 4.42
N LYS A 284 25.40 -2.08 4.31
CA LYS A 284 25.53 -1.37 3.04
C LYS A 284 26.84 -1.77 2.36
N VAL A 285 26.75 -2.73 1.43
CA VAL A 285 27.89 -3.17 0.61
C VAL A 285 28.46 -1.99 -0.19
N THR A 286 27.58 -1.18 -0.73
CA THR A 286 27.87 0.13 -1.33
C THR A 286 26.73 1.10 -0.97
N PRO A 287 26.85 2.42 -1.19
CA PRO A 287 25.75 3.35 -0.96
C PRO A 287 24.45 3.00 -1.68
N GLY A 288 24.52 2.26 -2.79
CA GLY A 288 23.36 1.83 -3.57
C GLY A 288 22.95 0.36 -3.37
N LEU A 289 23.76 -0.46 -2.68
CA LEU A 289 23.52 -1.90 -2.53
C LEU A 289 23.55 -2.33 -1.07
N ASN A 290 22.45 -2.89 -0.59
CA ASN A 290 22.26 -3.36 0.77
C ASN A 290 22.29 -4.90 0.82
N ALA A 291 22.91 -5.46 1.86
CA ALA A 291 22.81 -6.86 2.25
C ALA A 291 22.10 -6.97 3.60
N SER A 292 21.21 -7.92 3.76
CA SER A 292 20.53 -8.21 5.03
C SER A 292 20.66 -9.70 5.33
N LEU A 293 20.95 -10.00 6.60
CA LEU A 293 20.95 -11.36 7.13
C LEU A 293 19.99 -11.38 8.32
N THR A 294 19.22 -12.45 8.44
CA THR A 294 18.32 -12.64 9.57
C THR A 294 18.44 -14.07 10.08
N PHE A 295 18.37 -14.25 11.38
CA PHE A 295 18.40 -15.55 12.05
C PHE A 295 17.28 -15.59 13.08
N ASN A 296 16.49 -16.69 13.03
CA ASN A 296 15.36 -16.93 13.91
C ASN A 296 14.40 -15.73 13.96
N THR A 297 13.90 -15.33 12.77
CA THR A 297 13.11 -14.10 12.61
C THR A 297 11.80 -14.18 13.38
N ASP A 298 11.61 -13.27 14.34
CA ASP A 298 10.42 -13.17 15.16
C ASP A 298 9.46 -12.08 14.67
N PHE A 299 8.24 -12.47 14.30
CA PHE A 299 7.16 -11.59 13.86
C PHE A 299 6.08 -11.34 14.92
N SER A 300 6.29 -11.72 16.17
CA SER A 300 5.31 -11.65 17.26
C SER A 300 4.78 -10.24 17.56
N ALA A 301 5.55 -9.21 17.23
CA ALA A 301 5.17 -7.81 17.42
C ALA A 301 4.45 -7.20 16.21
N THR A 302 4.25 -7.97 15.11
CA THR A 302 3.55 -7.47 13.90
C THR A 302 2.06 -7.25 14.19
N GLU A 303 1.50 -6.16 13.66
CA GLU A 303 0.07 -5.86 13.80
C GLU A 303 -0.81 -6.91 13.11
N VAL A 304 -1.87 -7.33 13.79
CA VAL A 304 -2.85 -8.27 13.21
C VAL A 304 -3.67 -7.61 12.10
N ASP A 305 -4.22 -8.42 11.22
CA ASP A 305 -5.11 -7.94 10.17
C ASP A 305 -6.53 -7.70 10.68
N ASN A 306 -7.20 -6.72 10.09
CA ASN A 306 -8.62 -6.53 10.33
C ASN A 306 -9.41 -7.66 9.68
N ARG A 307 -10.40 -8.20 10.40
CA ARG A 307 -11.34 -9.15 9.86
C ARG A 307 -12.15 -8.52 8.74
N GLN A 308 -12.48 -9.30 7.72
CA GLN A 308 -13.25 -8.87 6.56
C GLN A 308 -14.35 -9.88 6.27
N VAL A 309 -15.50 -9.40 5.81
CA VAL A 309 -16.58 -10.24 5.29
C VAL A 309 -16.21 -10.71 3.89
N ASN A 310 -16.26 -12.01 3.66
CA ASN A 310 -16.09 -12.60 2.33
C ASN A 310 -17.33 -13.41 1.97
N LEU A 311 -18.15 -12.86 1.07
CA LEU A 311 -19.34 -13.54 0.48
C LEU A 311 -19.07 -13.98 -0.96
N SER A 312 -17.80 -14.09 -1.34
CA SER A 312 -17.36 -14.59 -2.64
C SER A 312 -16.60 -15.90 -2.51
N ARG A 313 -16.52 -16.67 -3.59
CA ARG A 313 -15.73 -17.92 -3.65
C ARG A 313 -14.22 -17.69 -3.77
N PHE A 314 -13.77 -16.44 -3.82
CA PHE A 314 -12.37 -16.09 -4.04
C PHE A 314 -11.70 -15.60 -2.76
N SER A 315 -10.41 -15.91 -2.61
CA SER A 315 -9.62 -15.51 -1.44
C SER A 315 -9.42 -14.00 -1.37
N LEU A 316 -9.43 -13.47 -0.15
CA LEU A 316 -9.08 -12.08 0.12
C LEU A 316 -7.57 -11.87 0.00
N PHE A 317 -7.18 -10.62 -0.26
CA PHE A 317 -5.78 -10.19 -0.26
C PHE A 317 -5.46 -9.40 1.01
N PHE A 318 -4.40 -9.81 1.72
CA PHE A 318 -3.88 -9.07 2.88
C PHE A 318 -2.45 -8.60 2.59
N PRO A 319 -2.12 -7.30 2.79
CA PRO A 319 -0.79 -6.78 2.48
C PRO A 319 0.30 -7.31 3.42
N GLU A 320 1.56 -7.24 2.99
CA GLU A 320 2.72 -7.51 3.84
C GLU A 320 2.88 -6.41 4.90
N LYS A 321 3.26 -6.79 6.13
CA LYS A 321 3.50 -5.89 7.27
C LYS A 321 4.84 -6.13 7.97
N ARG A 322 5.57 -7.19 7.61
CA ARG A 322 6.81 -7.60 8.27
C ARG A 322 8.00 -6.82 7.72
N GLY A 323 8.73 -6.13 8.60
CA GLY A 323 9.80 -5.18 8.26
C GLY A 323 10.92 -5.77 7.38
N LEU A 324 11.31 -7.03 7.58
CA LEU A 324 12.32 -7.72 6.75
C LEU A 324 11.95 -7.67 5.25
N PHE A 325 10.69 -7.90 4.93
CA PHE A 325 10.20 -7.95 3.55
C PHE A 325 9.84 -6.57 2.99
N LEU A 326 9.66 -5.58 3.85
CA LEU A 326 9.27 -4.22 3.42
C LEU A 326 10.46 -3.38 2.96
N ARG A 327 11.66 -3.63 3.51
CA ARG A 327 12.88 -2.94 3.07
C ARG A 327 13.18 -3.26 1.61
N GLU A 328 13.41 -2.23 0.76
CA GLU A 328 13.65 -2.33 -0.69
C GLU A 328 12.64 -3.23 -1.43
N SER A 329 11.39 -3.28 -0.94
CA SER A 329 10.31 -4.09 -1.54
C SER A 329 9.93 -3.60 -2.95
N ASP A 330 10.25 -2.35 -3.29
CA ASP A 330 10.09 -1.77 -4.61
C ASP A 330 10.86 -2.53 -5.70
N ILE A 331 12.02 -3.09 -5.37
CA ILE A 331 12.84 -3.84 -6.31
C ILE A 331 12.14 -5.13 -6.77
N PHE A 332 11.38 -5.77 -5.88
CA PHE A 332 10.68 -7.03 -6.16
C PHE A 332 9.29 -6.85 -6.79
N GLU A 333 8.86 -5.60 -7.03
CA GLU A 333 7.59 -5.33 -7.70
C GLU A 333 7.64 -5.75 -9.17
N PHE A 334 6.55 -6.41 -9.64
CA PHE A 334 6.43 -6.96 -10.97
C PHE A 334 5.15 -6.47 -11.63
N GLY A 335 5.24 -5.95 -12.85
CA GLY A 335 4.10 -5.66 -13.72
C GLY A 335 3.06 -4.69 -13.13
N ARG A 336 3.38 -3.84 -12.14
CA ARG A 336 2.40 -3.00 -11.41
C ARG A 336 1.15 -3.78 -10.97
N LEU A 337 1.29 -5.07 -10.71
CA LEU A 337 0.21 -5.92 -10.24
C LEU A 337 -0.29 -5.52 -8.85
N LYS A 338 0.43 -4.66 -8.15
CA LYS A 338 0.01 -4.08 -6.88
C LYS A 338 -1.16 -3.12 -7.13
N GLY A 339 -2.35 -3.57 -6.82
CA GLY A 339 -3.56 -2.79 -7.02
C GLY A 339 -3.69 -1.64 -6.04
N GLY A 340 -4.13 -0.52 -6.55
CA GLY A 340 -4.59 0.63 -5.78
C GLY A 340 -3.68 1.84 -5.88
N ASP A 341 -4.31 2.93 -6.22
CA ASP A 341 -3.73 4.26 -6.15
C ASP A 341 -3.80 4.75 -4.69
N ASN A 342 -2.72 4.57 -3.93
CA ASN A 342 -2.63 5.07 -2.55
C ASN A 342 -2.57 6.61 -2.48
N THR A 343 -2.59 7.29 -3.62
CA THR A 343 -2.58 8.77 -3.65
C THR A 343 -3.96 9.37 -3.34
N GLY A 344 -4.99 8.52 -3.14
CA GLY A 344 -6.35 8.95 -2.73
C GLY A 344 -7.12 9.73 -3.80
N ASN A 345 -6.60 9.81 -5.02
CA ASN A 345 -7.13 10.70 -6.06
C ASN A 345 -8.03 10.00 -7.10
N ILE A 346 -7.88 8.69 -7.29
CA ILE A 346 -8.68 7.90 -8.24
C ILE A 346 -9.01 6.57 -7.56
N SER A 347 -10.28 6.35 -7.26
CA SER A 347 -10.73 5.08 -6.70
C SER A 347 -11.22 4.18 -7.84
N SER A 348 -10.45 3.14 -8.16
CA SER A 348 -10.97 1.99 -8.91
C SER A 348 -11.93 1.22 -8.01
N THR A 349 -13.02 0.72 -8.56
CA THR A 349 -13.96 -0.17 -7.86
C THR A 349 -13.51 -1.64 -7.93
N PHE A 350 -12.42 -1.93 -8.65
CA PHE A 350 -11.86 -3.28 -8.75
C PHE A 350 -11.30 -3.75 -7.41
N SER A 351 -11.55 -5.00 -7.07
CA SER A 351 -11.03 -5.58 -5.82
C SER A 351 -9.51 -5.70 -5.87
N ARG A 352 -8.86 -5.52 -4.73
CA ARG A 352 -7.41 -5.67 -4.65
C ARG A 352 -6.96 -7.09 -4.98
N SER A 353 -7.71 -8.09 -4.57
CA SER A 353 -7.42 -9.49 -4.87
C SER A 353 -7.38 -9.79 -6.37
N THR A 354 -8.24 -9.15 -7.18
CA THR A 354 -8.21 -9.30 -8.63
C THR A 354 -7.09 -8.50 -9.29
N LEU A 355 -6.80 -7.30 -8.79
CA LEU A 355 -5.69 -6.50 -9.30
C LEU A 355 -4.33 -7.18 -9.07
N GLU A 356 -4.13 -7.80 -7.91
CA GLU A 356 -2.92 -8.54 -7.53
C GLU A 356 -2.82 -9.95 -8.16
N ASN A 357 -3.88 -10.45 -8.79
CA ASN A 357 -3.92 -11.78 -9.40
C ASN A 357 -2.85 -11.96 -10.48
N GLY A 358 -2.06 -13.02 -10.39
CA GLY A 358 -0.94 -13.31 -11.28
C GLY A 358 0.42 -12.79 -10.79
N ARG A 359 0.54 -12.38 -9.54
CA ARG A 359 1.78 -11.87 -8.97
C ARG A 359 2.79 -13.01 -8.73
N PRO A 360 4.04 -12.96 -9.28
CA PRO A 360 5.01 -14.06 -9.16
C PRO A 360 5.62 -14.18 -7.76
N PHE A 361 5.73 -13.07 -7.04
CA PHE A 361 6.29 -13.01 -5.70
C PHE A 361 5.41 -12.20 -4.75
N PHE A 362 5.07 -12.81 -3.64
CA PHE A 362 4.32 -12.21 -2.55
C PHE A 362 4.86 -12.73 -1.21
N SER A 363 5.67 -11.93 -0.56
CA SER A 363 6.43 -12.31 0.64
C SER A 363 5.56 -12.90 1.76
N ARG A 364 4.27 -12.53 1.84
CA ARG A 364 3.35 -13.06 2.84
C ARG A 364 3.06 -14.58 2.67
N ARG A 365 3.45 -15.19 1.55
CA ARG A 365 3.44 -16.66 1.40
C ARG A 365 4.48 -17.33 2.29
N ILE A 366 5.60 -16.67 2.53
CA ILE A 366 6.73 -17.16 3.35
C ILE A 366 6.37 -17.03 4.83
N GLY A 367 6.64 -18.07 5.64
CA GLY A 367 6.36 -18.07 7.07
C GLY A 367 4.90 -18.23 7.44
N LEU A 368 4.06 -18.71 6.50
CA LEU A 368 2.65 -19.04 6.74
C LEU A 368 2.29 -20.38 6.08
N SER A 369 1.62 -21.24 6.83
CA SER A 369 1.08 -22.50 6.33
C SER A 369 -0.07 -22.30 5.33
N GLY A 370 -0.58 -23.40 4.78
CA GLY A 370 -1.79 -23.40 3.95
C GLY A 370 -3.04 -22.92 4.71
N SER A 371 -3.14 -23.20 6.00
CA SER A 371 -4.20 -22.74 6.91
C SER A 371 -4.01 -21.31 7.43
N GLY A 372 -2.84 -20.72 7.20
CA GLY A 372 -2.51 -19.36 7.66
C GLY A 372 -1.81 -19.30 9.02
N ASP A 373 -1.44 -20.47 9.59
CA ASP A 373 -0.68 -20.52 10.84
C ASP A 373 0.77 -20.08 10.61
N PRO A 374 1.41 -19.42 11.60
CA PRO A 374 2.80 -19.03 11.51
C PRO A 374 3.74 -20.24 11.35
N VAL A 375 4.75 -20.10 10.52
CA VAL A 375 5.86 -21.05 10.33
C VAL A 375 7.17 -20.32 10.56
N ASP A 376 8.06 -20.88 11.36
CA ASP A 376 9.30 -20.24 11.75
C ASP A 376 10.28 -20.09 10.56
N LEU A 377 10.99 -18.98 10.53
CA LEU A 377 12.07 -18.71 9.56
C LEU A 377 13.41 -18.87 10.25
N VAL A 378 14.10 -19.96 9.95
CA VAL A 378 15.39 -20.32 10.56
C VAL A 378 16.47 -19.30 10.24
N ALA A 379 16.58 -18.96 8.96
CA ALA A 379 17.54 -17.96 8.46
C ALA A 379 17.07 -17.35 7.14
N GLY A 380 17.54 -16.14 6.88
CA GLY A 380 17.30 -15.45 5.63
C GLY A 380 18.49 -14.58 5.22
N ALA A 381 18.69 -14.45 3.92
CA ALA A 381 19.64 -13.54 3.33
C ALA A 381 18.97 -12.77 2.19
N LYS A 382 19.19 -11.46 2.14
CA LYS A 382 18.72 -10.61 1.05
C LYS A 382 19.83 -9.66 0.62
N VAL A 383 20.01 -9.54 -0.69
CA VAL A 383 20.82 -8.47 -1.30
C VAL A 383 19.91 -7.70 -2.23
N SER A 384 19.84 -6.40 -2.08
CA SER A 384 18.96 -5.55 -2.88
C SER A 384 19.51 -4.15 -3.01
N GLY A 385 19.30 -3.50 -4.15
CA GLY A 385 19.77 -2.14 -4.37
C GLY A 385 19.85 -1.75 -5.81
N ARG A 386 20.58 -0.66 -6.05
CA ARG A 386 20.76 -0.04 -7.36
C ARG A 386 22.22 0.00 -7.73
N ILE A 387 22.55 -0.45 -8.94
CA ILE A 387 23.90 -0.47 -9.49
C ILE A 387 23.84 0.13 -10.90
N GLY A 388 24.29 1.38 -11.03
CA GLY A 388 24.15 2.13 -12.28
C GLY A 388 22.68 2.22 -12.72
N GLY A 389 22.38 1.83 -13.95
CA GLY A 389 21.00 1.80 -14.49
C GLY A 389 20.18 0.57 -14.13
N PHE A 390 20.64 -0.28 -13.21
CA PHE A 390 19.96 -1.51 -12.82
C PHE A 390 19.52 -1.50 -11.36
N ASN A 391 18.30 -1.97 -11.10
CA ASN A 391 17.84 -2.35 -9.78
C ASN A 391 17.93 -3.88 -9.67
N VAL A 392 18.57 -4.39 -8.62
CA VAL A 392 18.80 -5.82 -8.44
C VAL A 392 18.35 -6.27 -7.05
N GLY A 393 17.78 -7.47 -6.98
CA GLY A 393 17.34 -8.06 -5.73
C GLY A 393 17.50 -9.57 -5.77
N ALA A 394 18.00 -10.15 -4.67
CA ALA A 394 18.04 -11.57 -4.43
C ALA A 394 17.64 -11.84 -2.98
N LEU A 395 16.80 -12.83 -2.76
CA LEU A 395 16.30 -13.26 -1.45
C LEU A 395 16.43 -14.78 -1.36
N ALA A 396 16.99 -15.26 -0.25
CA ALA A 396 17.04 -16.67 0.10
C ALA A 396 16.52 -16.83 1.54
N ILE A 397 15.55 -17.71 1.76
CA ILE A 397 14.95 -17.97 3.08
C ILE A 397 14.94 -19.48 3.33
N ARG A 398 15.33 -19.88 4.54
CA ARG A 398 15.09 -21.20 5.08
C ARG A 398 13.87 -21.13 6.00
N GLN A 399 12.76 -21.71 5.55
CA GLN A 399 11.54 -21.91 6.34
C GLN A 399 11.61 -23.28 7.02
N ASP A 400 11.18 -23.36 8.28
CA ASP A 400 11.18 -24.59 9.05
C ASP A 400 10.07 -25.55 8.61
N GLU A 401 10.13 -26.77 9.09
CA GLU A 401 9.11 -27.79 8.86
C GLU A 401 7.79 -27.45 9.59
N GLN A 402 6.67 -27.85 8.99
CA GLN A 402 5.37 -27.72 9.66
C GLN A 402 4.43 -28.82 9.22
N LEU A 403 3.89 -29.58 10.19
CA LEU A 403 2.95 -30.69 9.94
C LEU A 403 3.53 -31.69 8.91
N THR A 404 3.01 -31.67 7.69
CA THR A 404 3.39 -32.57 6.59
C THR A 404 4.32 -31.91 5.56
N VAL A 405 4.70 -30.67 5.77
CA VAL A 405 5.60 -29.93 4.88
C VAL A 405 6.98 -29.88 5.50
N ASP A 406 7.97 -30.44 4.80
CA ASP A 406 9.37 -30.42 5.21
C ASP A 406 9.93 -29.01 5.19
N ALA A 407 11.03 -28.82 5.90
CA ALA A 407 11.73 -27.54 5.88
C ALA A 407 12.19 -27.15 4.46
N ARG A 408 11.82 -25.94 3.99
CA ARG A 408 11.99 -25.50 2.59
C ARG A 408 13.03 -24.39 2.45
N ASN A 409 13.77 -24.45 1.35
CA ASN A 409 14.59 -23.33 0.87
C ASN A 409 13.81 -22.58 -0.22
N LEU A 410 13.68 -21.28 -0.05
CA LEU A 410 12.90 -20.40 -0.90
C LEU A 410 13.80 -19.33 -1.49
N PHE A 411 13.73 -19.12 -2.81
CA PHE A 411 14.59 -18.19 -3.53
C PHE A 411 13.78 -17.25 -4.40
N VAL A 412 14.21 -15.99 -4.44
CA VAL A 412 13.67 -14.98 -5.36
C VAL A 412 14.82 -14.17 -5.91
N ALA A 413 14.87 -13.99 -7.23
CA ALA A 413 15.83 -13.11 -7.89
C ALA A 413 15.10 -12.13 -8.81
N ARG A 414 15.53 -10.87 -8.83
CA ARG A 414 14.94 -9.78 -9.61
C ARG A 414 16.05 -8.91 -10.20
N ALA A 415 15.92 -8.57 -11.47
CA ALA A 415 16.78 -7.58 -12.13
C ALA A 415 15.89 -6.64 -12.98
N VAL A 416 16.04 -5.34 -12.81
CA VAL A 416 15.26 -4.32 -13.51
C VAL A 416 16.21 -3.30 -14.12
N ALA A 417 16.18 -3.17 -15.45
CA ALA A 417 16.90 -2.13 -16.17
C ALA A 417 16.03 -0.87 -16.30
N ASN A 418 16.59 0.28 -15.95
CA ASN A 418 15.98 1.56 -16.21
C ASN A 418 16.10 1.91 -17.70
N VAL A 419 14.97 2.08 -18.39
CA VAL A 419 14.93 2.37 -19.83
C VAL A 419 14.05 3.59 -20.06
N LEU A 420 14.30 4.31 -21.16
CA LEU A 420 13.64 5.59 -21.43
C LEU A 420 13.82 6.58 -20.25
N SER A 421 13.02 7.63 -20.19
CA SER A 421 13.13 8.63 -19.11
C SER A 421 12.56 8.15 -17.76
N GLN A 422 11.48 7.37 -17.77
CA GLN A 422 10.74 6.98 -16.56
C GLN A 422 10.21 5.53 -16.62
N SER A 423 10.70 4.72 -17.55
CA SER A 423 10.22 3.36 -17.79
C SER A 423 11.25 2.31 -17.34
N SER A 424 10.83 1.07 -17.22
CA SER A 424 11.72 -0.02 -16.80
C SER A 424 11.37 -1.35 -17.49
N LEU A 425 12.39 -2.19 -17.66
CA LEU A 425 12.29 -3.57 -18.14
C LEU A 425 12.87 -4.49 -17.06
N GLY A 426 12.12 -5.51 -16.66
CA GLY A 426 12.49 -6.37 -15.55
C GLY A 426 12.41 -7.86 -15.86
N LEU A 427 13.20 -8.63 -15.12
CA LEU A 427 13.19 -10.10 -15.09
C LEU A 427 13.04 -10.56 -13.64
N ILE A 428 12.24 -11.60 -13.40
CA ILE A 428 12.08 -12.24 -12.10
C ILE A 428 12.20 -13.75 -12.22
N ALA A 429 12.76 -14.36 -11.18
CA ALA A 429 12.74 -15.80 -10.98
C ALA A 429 12.43 -16.11 -9.52
N THR A 430 11.60 -17.12 -9.27
CA THR A 430 11.29 -17.63 -7.93
C THR A 430 11.46 -19.14 -7.91
N SER A 431 11.85 -19.72 -6.76
CA SER A 431 11.99 -21.17 -6.59
C SER A 431 11.64 -21.59 -5.19
N GLY A 432 10.91 -22.71 -5.08
CA GLY A 432 10.42 -23.33 -3.86
C GLY A 432 8.93 -23.09 -3.61
N ASP A 433 8.32 -24.01 -2.86
CA ASP A 433 6.94 -23.90 -2.39
C ASP A 433 6.95 -23.91 -0.86
N PRO A 434 6.49 -22.84 -0.19
CA PRO A 434 6.44 -22.77 1.27
C PRO A 434 5.32 -23.59 1.89
N ARG A 435 4.40 -24.17 1.10
CA ARG A 435 3.16 -24.81 1.55
C ARG A 435 3.00 -26.26 1.10
N SER A 436 3.94 -26.76 0.31
CA SER A 436 3.97 -28.16 -0.12
C SER A 436 5.40 -28.68 -0.28
N ASN A 437 5.55 -29.99 -0.40
CA ASN A 437 6.83 -30.65 -0.68
C ASN A 437 7.15 -30.68 -2.18
N LEU A 438 6.28 -30.16 -3.03
CA LEU A 438 6.49 -30.11 -4.47
C LEU A 438 7.54 -29.08 -4.86
N ASP A 439 8.24 -29.34 -5.93
CA ASP A 439 9.13 -28.34 -6.53
C ASP A 439 8.31 -27.35 -7.38
N ASN A 440 8.65 -26.07 -7.24
CA ASN A 440 8.02 -25.01 -8.01
C ASN A 440 9.07 -23.98 -8.42
N THR A 441 9.02 -23.56 -9.67
CA THR A 441 9.85 -22.48 -10.21
C THR A 441 8.98 -21.58 -11.09
N VAL A 442 9.16 -20.26 -10.99
CA VAL A 442 8.53 -19.29 -11.87
C VAL A 442 9.60 -18.39 -12.47
N VAL A 443 9.49 -18.14 -13.77
CA VAL A 443 10.28 -17.13 -14.47
C VAL A 443 9.34 -16.15 -15.16
N GLY A 444 9.71 -14.87 -15.15
CA GLY A 444 8.88 -13.83 -15.77
C GLY A 444 9.68 -12.63 -16.22
N ALA A 445 9.08 -11.90 -17.15
CA ALA A 445 9.58 -10.61 -17.65
C ALA A 445 8.44 -9.57 -17.61
N ASP A 446 8.77 -8.31 -17.29
CA ASP A 446 7.82 -7.22 -17.30
C ASP A 446 8.41 -5.92 -17.85
N PHE A 447 7.57 -5.14 -18.48
CA PHE A 447 7.87 -3.80 -18.94
C PHE A 447 6.88 -2.82 -18.30
N LYS A 448 7.40 -1.76 -17.68
CA LYS A 448 6.61 -0.67 -17.09
C LYS A 448 6.89 0.61 -17.87
N TYR A 449 5.86 1.18 -18.48
CA TYR A 449 5.93 2.46 -19.17
C TYR A 449 5.37 3.56 -18.31
N THR A 450 6.06 4.68 -18.21
CA THR A 450 5.58 5.90 -17.56
C THR A 450 5.93 7.12 -18.40
N ASN A 451 4.94 7.97 -18.64
CA ASN A 451 5.12 9.26 -19.27
C ASN A 451 4.22 10.29 -18.57
N ASN A 452 4.82 11.18 -17.79
CA ASN A 452 4.11 12.23 -17.04
C ASN A 452 3.97 13.55 -17.81
N THR A 453 4.48 13.62 -19.05
CA THR A 453 4.37 14.76 -19.94
C THR A 453 3.45 14.52 -21.14
N PHE A 454 2.76 13.38 -21.15
CA PHE A 454 1.87 13.01 -22.24
C PHE A 454 0.76 14.05 -22.44
N ALA A 455 0.50 14.44 -23.69
CA ALA A 455 -0.64 15.26 -24.10
C ALA A 455 -0.90 16.49 -23.20
N GLY A 456 0.12 17.34 -23.00
CA GLY A 456 0.01 18.57 -22.22
C GLY A 456 0.16 18.37 -20.70
N GLY A 457 1.00 17.43 -20.27
CA GLY A 457 1.35 17.21 -18.85
C GLY A 457 0.47 16.20 -18.13
N ARG A 458 -0.31 15.44 -18.87
CA ARG A 458 -1.06 14.28 -18.35
C ARG A 458 -0.13 13.10 -18.10
N MET A 459 -0.54 12.23 -17.23
CA MET A 459 0.17 10.98 -16.96
C MET A 459 -0.38 9.87 -17.85
N LEU A 460 0.50 9.12 -18.49
CA LEU A 460 0.19 7.87 -19.16
C LEU A 460 1.06 6.77 -18.58
N GLU A 461 0.44 5.72 -18.13
CA GLU A 461 1.08 4.52 -17.58
C GLU A 461 0.71 3.31 -18.41
N GLY A 462 1.68 2.44 -18.63
CA GLY A 462 1.49 1.16 -19.30
C GLY A 462 2.26 0.06 -18.59
N GLU A 463 1.78 -1.17 -18.71
CA GLU A 463 2.46 -2.36 -18.22
C GLU A 463 2.19 -3.52 -19.16
N ALA A 464 3.21 -4.34 -19.35
CA ALA A 464 3.10 -5.62 -20.05
C ALA A 464 4.00 -6.63 -19.33
N TRP A 465 3.53 -7.85 -19.17
CA TRP A 465 4.31 -8.90 -18.49
C TRP A 465 3.96 -10.28 -19.01
N VAL A 466 4.89 -11.20 -18.87
CA VAL A 466 4.73 -12.63 -19.18
C VAL A 466 5.45 -13.46 -18.13
N GLN A 467 4.88 -14.59 -17.78
CA GLN A 467 5.41 -15.53 -16.80
C GLN A 467 5.14 -16.97 -17.23
N LYS A 468 6.00 -17.85 -16.74
CA LYS A 468 5.80 -19.30 -16.85
C LYS A 468 6.16 -19.94 -15.50
N SER A 469 5.33 -20.83 -15.02
CA SER A 469 5.58 -21.67 -13.86
C SER A 469 5.96 -23.09 -14.29
N ASP A 470 6.78 -23.75 -13.49
CA ASP A 470 7.06 -25.18 -13.56
C ASP A 470 6.79 -25.75 -12.18
N THR A 471 5.78 -26.57 -12.07
CA THR A 471 5.34 -27.18 -10.81
C THR A 471 5.36 -28.68 -10.96
N GLU A 472 6.03 -29.37 -10.03
CA GLU A 472 6.09 -30.83 -10.03
C GLU A 472 4.70 -31.45 -10.12
N GLY A 473 4.52 -32.37 -11.08
CA GLY A 473 3.25 -33.06 -11.32
C GLY A 473 2.24 -32.33 -12.20
N LEU A 474 2.51 -31.08 -12.61
CA LEU A 474 1.69 -30.33 -13.59
C LEU A 474 2.44 -30.23 -14.92
N THR A 475 1.73 -30.31 -16.03
CA THR A 475 2.33 -30.19 -17.38
C THR A 475 1.42 -29.41 -18.31
N GLY A 476 1.96 -28.40 -18.98
CA GLY A 476 1.23 -27.52 -19.92
C GLY A 476 0.29 -26.55 -19.21
N ASP A 477 -0.23 -25.60 -19.95
CA ASP A 477 -1.17 -24.56 -19.47
C ASP A 477 -0.67 -23.84 -18.20
N ASP A 478 0.62 -23.54 -18.17
CA ASP A 478 1.38 -23.07 -17.00
C ASP A 478 1.91 -21.65 -17.17
N ALA A 479 1.43 -20.93 -18.18
CA ALA A 479 1.82 -19.56 -18.50
C ALA A 479 0.79 -18.53 -17.98
N ALA A 480 1.26 -17.31 -17.81
CA ALA A 480 0.41 -16.15 -17.56
C ALA A 480 1.02 -14.91 -18.22
N TRP A 481 0.15 -14.04 -18.73
CA TRP A 481 0.57 -12.74 -19.26
C TRP A 481 -0.48 -11.66 -19.00
N GLY A 482 -0.06 -10.42 -19.06
CA GLY A 482 -0.96 -9.29 -18.89
C GLY A 482 -0.45 -8.04 -19.58
N PHE A 483 -1.42 -7.19 -19.87
CA PHE A 483 -1.23 -5.85 -20.41
C PHE A 483 -2.22 -4.90 -19.77
N ARG A 484 -1.77 -3.72 -19.38
CA ARG A 484 -2.64 -2.64 -18.91
C ARG A 484 -2.12 -1.30 -19.40
N MET A 485 -3.03 -0.39 -19.74
CA MET A 485 -2.72 0.99 -20.04
C MET A 485 -3.74 1.90 -19.35
N ARG A 486 -3.28 2.96 -18.69
CA ARG A 486 -4.15 3.90 -17.97
C ARG A 486 -3.63 5.33 -18.02
N SER A 487 -4.55 6.27 -17.87
CA SER A 487 -4.28 7.70 -17.72
C SER A 487 -4.96 8.20 -16.45
N PRO A 488 -4.25 8.18 -15.28
CA PRO A 488 -4.82 8.45 -13.96
C PRO A 488 -4.89 9.97 -13.68
N ASN A 489 -5.70 10.71 -14.43
CA ASN A 489 -5.79 12.17 -14.29
C ASN A 489 -6.78 12.58 -13.19
N ASN A 490 -6.43 13.59 -12.41
CA ASN A 490 -7.24 14.13 -11.31
C ASN A 490 -8.26 15.18 -11.76
N THR A 491 -8.24 15.58 -13.02
CA THR A 491 -9.14 16.58 -13.61
C THR A 491 -9.40 16.23 -15.07
N GLY A 492 -10.63 16.36 -15.52
CA GLY A 492 -11.04 15.97 -16.86
C GLY A 492 -11.22 14.45 -17.00
N TRP A 493 -11.00 13.92 -18.20
CA TRP A 493 -11.10 12.51 -18.49
C TRP A 493 -9.96 11.71 -17.89
N TYR A 494 -10.28 10.56 -17.32
CA TYR A 494 -9.34 9.54 -16.85
C TYR A 494 -9.88 8.16 -17.21
N GLY A 495 -9.02 7.18 -17.27
CA GLY A 495 -9.45 5.82 -17.54
C GLY A 495 -8.29 4.88 -17.84
N GLY A 496 -8.63 3.64 -18.10
CA GLY A 496 -7.67 2.60 -18.42
C GLY A 496 -8.36 1.34 -18.93
N LEU A 497 -7.56 0.51 -19.55
CA LEU A 497 -7.95 -0.83 -19.97
C LEU A 497 -6.87 -1.82 -19.53
N GLY A 498 -7.28 -3.05 -19.22
CA GLY A 498 -6.37 -4.12 -18.81
C GLY A 498 -6.87 -5.47 -19.30
N LEU A 499 -5.90 -6.33 -19.59
CA LEU A 499 -6.12 -7.72 -20.00
C LEU A 499 -5.12 -8.59 -19.22
N LYS A 500 -5.57 -9.70 -18.64
CA LYS A 500 -4.73 -10.74 -18.08
C LYS A 500 -5.22 -12.10 -18.58
N HIS A 501 -4.28 -12.96 -18.84
CA HIS A 501 -4.49 -14.36 -19.21
C HIS A 501 -3.72 -15.22 -18.23
N LEU A 502 -4.41 -16.07 -17.49
CA LEU A 502 -3.82 -16.95 -16.48
C LEU A 502 -4.28 -18.36 -16.78
N GLU A 503 -3.38 -19.20 -17.25
CA GLU A 503 -3.66 -20.59 -17.59
C GLU A 503 -3.97 -21.43 -16.33
N GLU A 504 -4.59 -22.59 -16.53
CA GLU A 504 -5.14 -23.43 -15.43
C GLU A 504 -4.06 -23.95 -14.48
N ASN A 505 -2.91 -24.36 -15.02
CA ASN A 505 -1.79 -24.90 -14.26
C ASN A 505 -0.78 -23.82 -13.82
N PHE A 506 -1.01 -22.56 -14.16
CA PHE A 506 -0.13 -21.48 -13.72
C PHE A 506 -0.14 -21.39 -12.19
N ASN A 507 0.99 -21.70 -11.56
CA ASN A 507 1.13 -21.78 -10.12
C ASN A 507 2.39 -21.05 -9.61
N PRO A 508 2.34 -19.77 -9.30
CA PRO A 508 3.41 -19.07 -8.60
C PRO A 508 3.32 -19.37 -7.10
N ALA A 509 3.95 -20.44 -6.64
CA ALA A 509 3.84 -20.90 -5.24
C ALA A 509 4.31 -19.84 -4.22
N LEU A 510 5.34 -19.05 -4.56
CA LEU A 510 5.78 -17.87 -3.78
C LEU A 510 5.01 -16.60 -4.12
N GLY A 511 4.00 -16.68 -4.99
CA GLY A 511 3.23 -15.56 -5.49
C GLY A 511 1.80 -15.48 -4.98
N TYR A 512 0.97 -14.77 -5.73
CA TYR A 512 -0.45 -14.65 -5.43
C TYR A 512 -1.29 -14.88 -6.68
N VAL A 513 -2.12 -15.91 -6.63
CA VAL A 513 -3.16 -16.21 -7.61
C VAL A 513 -4.44 -16.55 -6.87
N ASN A 514 -5.54 -15.92 -7.23
CA ASN A 514 -6.87 -16.25 -6.69
C ASN A 514 -7.82 -16.81 -7.76
N ARG A 515 -7.45 -16.71 -9.04
CA ARG A 515 -8.24 -17.18 -10.19
C ARG A 515 -7.31 -17.67 -11.30
N ARG A 516 -7.54 -18.86 -11.81
CA ARG A 516 -6.79 -19.51 -12.90
C ARG A 516 -7.76 -19.96 -13.99
N GLY A 517 -7.24 -20.35 -15.16
CA GLY A 517 -8.04 -20.77 -16.31
C GLY A 517 -8.84 -19.63 -16.92
N VAL A 518 -8.45 -18.37 -16.72
CA VAL A 518 -9.27 -17.21 -17.03
C VAL A 518 -8.56 -16.13 -17.85
N ASN A 519 -9.36 -15.45 -18.67
CA ASN A 519 -9.07 -14.13 -19.21
C ASN A 519 -9.77 -13.07 -18.35
N ASP A 520 -9.02 -12.20 -17.68
CA ASP A 520 -9.50 -11.05 -16.90
C ASP A 520 -9.41 -9.78 -17.75
N GLN A 521 -10.52 -9.11 -17.96
CA GLN A 521 -10.66 -7.91 -18.78
C GLN A 521 -11.19 -6.77 -17.91
N THR A 522 -10.49 -5.65 -17.92
CA THR A 522 -10.88 -4.46 -17.15
C THR A 522 -10.98 -3.24 -18.05
N LEU A 523 -12.01 -2.43 -17.82
CA LEU A 523 -12.19 -1.11 -18.43
C LEU A 523 -12.61 -0.13 -17.35
N GLU A 524 -11.93 0.99 -17.28
CA GLU A 524 -12.27 2.14 -16.44
C GLU A 524 -12.41 3.37 -17.35
N LEU A 525 -13.47 4.15 -17.17
CA LEU A 525 -13.65 5.43 -17.86
C LEU A 525 -14.42 6.38 -16.95
N GLY A 526 -13.91 7.59 -16.77
CA GLY A 526 -14.59 8.58 -15.96
C GLY A 526 -14.15 10.01 -16.27
N TYR A 527 -14.92 10.93 -15.69
CA TYR A 527 -14.68 12.36 -15.82
C TYR A 527 -14.77 13.06 -14.48
N THR A 528 -13.78 13.88 -14.16
CA THR A 528 -13.72 14.69 -12.95
C THR A 528 -13.87 16.18 -13.32
N LYS A 529 -14.94 16.81 -12.85
CA LYS A 529 -15.15 18.26 -12.93
C LYS A 529 -14.80 18.92 -11.62
N ARG A 530 -13.79 19.78 -11.60
CA ARG A 530 -13.44 20.57 -10.42
C ARG A 530 -14.07 21.95 -10.47
N ARG A 531 -14.45 22.46 -9.30
CA ARG A 531 -15.08 23.75 -9.07
C ARG A 531 -14.46 24.40 -7.84
N PRO A 532 -13.25 24.96 -7.94
CA PRO A 532 -12.58 25.60 -6.80
C PRO A 532 -13.47 26.67 -6.15
N GLY A 533 -13.42 26.75 -4.82
CA GLY A 533 -14.19 27.76 -4.05
C GLY A 533 -15.71 27.51 -3.93
N ARG A 534 -16.21 26.35 -4.38
CA ARG A 534 -17.61 25.94 -4.20
C ARG A 534 -17.77 24.92 -3.08
N ALA A 535 -18.96 24.85 -2.46
CA ALA A 535 -19.29 23.85 -1.44
C ALA A 535 -19.12 22.40 -1.95
N VAL A 536 -19.40 22.15 -3.22
CA VAL A 536 -19.01 20.92 -3.94
C VAL A 536 -17.82 21.26 -4.81
N GLN A 537 -16.64 20.93 -4.35
CA GLN A 537 -15.38 21.27 -5.01
C GLN A 537 -15.08 20.38 -6.22
N ALA A 538 -15.47 19.12 -6.16
CA ALA A 538 -15.30 18.21 -7.28
C ALA A 538 -16.53 17.31 -7.44
N LEU A 539 -16.87 17.05 -8.70
CA LEU A 539 -17.86 16.06 -9.10
C LEU A 539 -17.16 15.07 -10.01
N ARG A 540 -17.41 13.80 -9.79
CA ARG A 540 -16.90 12.71 -10.60
C ARG A 540 -18.05 11.78 -10.98
N SER A 541 -17.99 11.25 -12.20
CA SER A 541 -18.83 10.15 -12.66
C SER A 541 -18.01 9.25 -13.58
N GLY A 542 -18.36 7.98 -13.66
CA GLY A 542 -17.60 7.03 -14.47
C GLY A 542 -18.21 5.64 -14.47
N ILE A 543 -17.64 4.77 -15.28
CA ILE A 543 -18.00 3.37 -15.38
C ILE A 543 -16.75 2.51 -15.27
N ASP A 544 -16.86 1.44 -14.50
CA ASP A 544 -15.84 0.40 -14.34
C ASP A 544 -16.46 -0.94 -14.76
N ILE A 545 -15.76 -1.68 -15.59
CA ILE A 545 -16.18 -3.01 -16.05
C ILE A 545 -15.05 -3.97 -15.76
N GLN A 546 -15.36 -5.07 -15.10
CA GLN A 546 -14.48 -6.22 -14.96
C GLN A 546 -15.21 -7.47 -15.42
N GLN A 547 -14.56 -8.26 -16.27
CA GLN A 547 -15.11 -9.48 -16.82
C GLN A 547 -14.07 -10.58 -16.83
N PHE A 548 -14.51 -11.78 -16.47
CA PHE A 548 -13.73 -13.01 -16.52
C PHE A 548 -14.40 -13.99 -17.47
N ASN A 549 -13.61 -14.53 -18.39
CA ASN A 549 -14.02 -15.60 -19.30
C ASN A 549 -13.10 -16.81 -19.11
N GLY A 550 -13.63 -18.01 -19.09
CA GLY A 550 -12.85 -19.23 -19.16
C GLY A 550 -11.97 -19.25 -20.41
N ILE A 551 -10.73 -19.75 -20.28
CA ILE A 551 -9.80 -19.80 -21.41
C ILE A 551 -10.26 -20.79 -22.46
N ASP A 552 -10.60 -22.00 -22.03
CA ASP A 552 -10.94 -23.11 -22.94
C ASP A 552 -12.34 -22.98 -23.56
N SER A 553 -13.31 -22.56 -22.76
CA SER A 553 -14.69 -22.43 -23.22
C SER A 553 -14.95 -21.08 -23.93
N GLY A 554 -14.22 -20.03 -23.54
CA GLY A 554 -14.54 -18.65 -23.91
C GLY A 554 -15.78 -18.10 -23.23
N ASP A 555 -16.46 -18.90 -22.40
CA ASP A 555 -17.70 -18.54 -21.74
C ASP A 555 -17.48 -17.53 -20.63
N LEU A 556 -18.50 -16.73 -20.37
CA LEU A 556 -18.49 -15.79 -19.27
C LEU A 556 -18.56 -16.54 -17.94
N GLU A 557 -17.57 -16.34 -17.06
CA GLU A 557 -17.60 -16.84 -15.68
C GLU A 557 -18.17 -15.79 -14.71
N SER A 558 -17.71 -14.56 -14.82
CA SER A 558 -18.27 -13.46 -14.04
C SER A 558 -18.03 -12.10 -14.67
N ARG A 559 -18.92 -11.15 -14.39
CA ARG A 559 -18.80 -9.77 -14.83
C ARG A 559 -19.40 -8.83 -13.78
N THR A 560 -18.69 -7.75 -13.51
CA THR A 560 -19.18 -6.65 -12.67
C THR A 560 -19.08 -5.35 -13.46
N ILE A 561 -20.18 -4.65 -13.59
CA ILE A 561 -20.28 -3.32 -14.17
C ILE A 561 -20.67 -2.37 -13.04
N THR A 562 -19.81 -1.44 -12.70
CA THR A 562 -20.07 -0.42 -11.69
C THR A 562 -20.22 0.93 -12.36
N TRP A 563 -21.41 1.46 -12.37
CA TRP A 563 -21.63 2.85 -12.72
C TRP A 563 -21.49 3.72 -11.47
N ARG A 564 -20.41 4.50 -11.42
CA ARG A 564 -20.21 5.57 -10.45
C ARG A 564 -21.09 6.76 -10.87
N ALA A 565 -22.38 6.71 -10.50
CA ALA A 565 -23.36 7.66 -10.96
C ALA A 565 -23.03 9.08 -10.49
N LEU A 566 -22.60 9.21 -9.25
CA LEU A 566 -22.20 10.47 -8.64
C LEU A 566 -21.16 10.23 -7.56
N GLU A 567 -20.05 10.98 -7.62
CA GLU A 567 -19.14 11.16 -6.51
C GLU A 567 -18.92 12.67 -6.32
N ALA A 568 -19.32 13.19 -5.17
CA ALA A 568 -19.24 14.61 -4.82
C ALA A 568 -18.27 14.80 -3.65
N PHE A 569 -17.37 15.78 -3.77
CA PHE A 569 -16.35 16.06 -2.78
C PHE A 569 -16.46 17.50 -2.29
N SER A 570 -16.50 17.69 -0.97
CA SER A 570 -16.41 19.00 -0.34
C SER A 570 -14.98 19.54 -0.31
N PRO A 571 -14.75 20.83 -0.01
CA PRO A 571 -13.41 21.38 0.21
C PRO A 571 -12.63 20.67 1.32
N LEU A 572 -13.31 20.19 2.35
CA LEU A 572 -12.70 19.43 3.46
C LEU A 572 -12.59 17.92 3.19
N SER A 573 -12.90 17.48 1.98
CA SER A 573 -12.90 16.06 1.56
C SER A 573 -14.03 15.23 2.18
N ASP A 574 -15.17 15.82 2.58
CA ASP A 574 -16.36 15.02 2.76
C ASP A 574 -16.79 14.45 1.42
N GLN A 575 -17.32 13.24 1.41
CA GLN A 575 -17.66 12.51 0.20
C GLN A 575 -19.09 12.00 0.26
N LEU A 576 -19.80 12.15 -0.86
CA LEU A 576 -21.05 11.46 -1.15
C LEU A 576 -20.85 10.69 -2.42
N LYS A 577 -21.09 9.38 -2.41
CA LYS A 577 -20.93 8.50 -3.58
C LYS A 577 -22.19 7.67 -3.79
N LEU A 578 -22.63 7.59 -5.02
CA LEU A 578 -23.77 6.78 -5.43
C LEU A 578 -23.31 5.86 -6.57
N PHE A 579 -23.47 4.55 -6.36
CA PHE A 579 -23.12 3.52 -7.31
C PHE A 579 -24.34 2.70 -7.69
N TYR A 580 -24.39 2.30 -8.97
CA TYR A 580 -25.22 1.22 -9.44
C TYR A 580 -24.30 0.10 -9.94
N ILE A 581 -24.48 -1.08 -9.42
CA ILE A 581 -23.60 -2.22 -9.64
C ILE A 581 -24.46 -3.33 -10.28
N LYS A 582 -24.03 -3.80 -11.45
CA LYS A 582 -24.63 -4.96 -12.12
C LYS A 582 -23.60 -6.09 -12.11
N SER A 583 -23.98 -7.21 -11.52
CA SER A 583 -23.14 -8.39 -11.42
C SER A 583 -23.72 -9.57 -12.18
N THR A 584 -22.84 -10.35 -12.78
CA THR A 584 -23.13 -11.65 -13.37
C THR A 584 -22.14 -12.66 -12.77
N GLU A 585 -22.61 -13.80 -12.33
CA GLU A 585 -21.78 -14.91 -11.85
C GLU A 585 -22.32 -16.22 -12.45
N VAL A 586 -21.43 -17.07 -12.96
CA VAL A 586 -21.76 -18.41 -13.43
C VAL A 586 -21.09 -19.40 -12.49
N LEU A 587 -21.87 -20.25 -11.86
CA LEU A 587 -21.40 -21.28 -10.97
C LEU A 587 -21.43 -22.65 -11.68
N GLU A 588 -20.27 -23.26 -11.83
CA GLU A 588 -20.13 -24.61 -12.38
C GLU A 588 -20.27 -25.71 -11.30
N GLN A 589 -20.13 -25.30 -10.03
CA GLN A 589 -20.29 -26.16 -8.86
C GLN A 589 -21.11 -25.41 -7.81
N PRO A 590 -21.86 -26.11 -6.94
CA PRO A 590 -22.57 -25.47 -5.84
C PRO A 590 -21.60 -24.70 -4.95
N PHE A 591 -21.93 -23.46 -4.63
CA PHE A 591 -21.12 -22.59 -3.81
C PHE A 591 -21.67 -22.46 -2.39
N GLN A 592 -20.94 -22.92 -1.40
CA GLN A 592 -21.31 -22.73 0.00
C GLN A 592 -21.05 -21.27 0.41
N ILE A 593 -22.11 -20.47 0.49
CA ILE A 593 -22.04 -19.05 0.83
C ILE A 593 -22.09 -18.79 2.33
N SER A 594 -22.71 -19.70 3.07
CA SER A 594 -22.78 -19.69 4.53
C SER A 594 -22.88 -21.13 5.04
N ASN A 595 -22.74 -21.33 6.34
CA ASN A 595 -22.75 -22.67 6.93
C ASN A 595 -24.08 -23.39 6.61
N GLY A 596 -24.00 -24.47 5.81
CA GLY A 596 -25.15 -25.28 5.39
C GLY A 596 -26.02 -24.64 4.29
N ILE A 597 -25.68 -23.48 3.74
CA ILE A 597 -26.41 -22.81 2.65
C ILE A 597 -25.55 -22.83 1.39
N PHE A 598 -26.08 -23.45 0.34
CA PHE A 598 -25.41 -23.63 -0.94
C PHE A 598 -26.19 -22.92 -2.05
N VAL A 599 -25.53 -22.05 -2.79
CA VAL A 599 -26.05 -21.50 -4.04
C VAL A 599 -25.89 -22.57 -5.12
N PRO A 600 -26.97 -22.96 -5.84
CA PRO A 600 -26.91 -24.00 -6.88
C PRO A 600 -26.04 -23.62 -8.07
N VAL A 601 -25.78 -24.61 -8.93
CA VAL A 601 -25.16 -24.39 -10.24
C VAL A 601 -26.16 -23.70 -11.14
N ASP A 602 -25.87 -22.46 -11.53
CA ASP A 602 -26.64 -21.68 -12.50
C ASP A 602 -25.87 -20.43 -12.92
N ARG A 603 -26.44 -19.67 -13.82
CA ARG A 603 -26.06 -18.31 -14.14
C ARG A 603 -26.96 -17.32 -13.38
N TYR A 604 -26.33 -16.42 -12.66
CA TYR A 604 -26.97 -15.40 -11.85
C TYR A 604 -26.65 -14.01 -12.38
N ASP A 605 -27.67 -13.19 -12.56
CA ASP A 605 -27.56 -11.78 -12.92
C ASP A 605 -28.31 -10.98 -11.86
N TRP A 606 -27.66 -9.98 -11.23
CA TRP A 606 -28.32 -9.15 -10.22
C TRP A 606 -27.82 -7.72 -10.23
N ASP A 607 -28.61 -6.84 -9.68
CA ASP A 607 -28.39 -5.39 -9.59
C ASP A 607 -28.38 -4.92 -8.13
N GLU A 608 -27.48 -3.98 -7.81
CA GLU A 608 -27.33 -3.40 -6.48
C GLU A 608 -27.17 -1.88 -6.57
N VAL A 609 -27.82 -1.14 -5.68
CA VAL A 609 -27.59 0.29 -5.48
C VAL A 609 -26.85 0.50 -4.17
N GLN A 610 -25.76 1.29 -4.19
CA GLN A 610 -24.96 1.58 -3.03
C GLN A 610 -24.79 3.08 -2.86
N LEU A 611 -25.05 3.55 -1.62
CA LEU A 611 -24.79 4.90 -1.13
C LEU A 611 -23.66 4.87 -0.13
N GLN A 612 -22.66 5.73 -0.30
CA GLN A 612 -21.58 5.94 0.67
C GLN A 612 -21.53 7.42 1.06
N LEU A 613 -21.46 7.67 2.35
CA LEU A 613 -21.24 8.98 2.95
C LEU A 613 -19.99 8.91 3.81
N GLU A 614 -19.04 9.79 3.59
CA GLU A 614 -17.80 9.84 4.35
C GLU A 614 -17.57 11.26 4.86
N GLY A 615 -17.42 11.42 6.16
CA GLY A 615 -17.03 12.68 6.80
C GLY A 615 -15.52 12.88 6.75
N SER A 616 -15.08 14.13 6.64
CA SER A 616 -13.65 14.46 6.61
C SER A 616 -12.93 13.96 7.86
N ALA A 617 -11.86 13.21 7.66
CA ALA A 617 -11.01 12.68 8.73
C ALA A 617 -10.18 13.76 9.47
N SER A 618 -10.19 15.01 9.01
CA SER A 618 -9.58 16.15 9.72
C SER A 618 -10.38 16.59 10.96
N ARG A 619 -11.63 16.15 11.08
CA ARG A 619 -12.48 16.50 12.24
C ARG A 619 -12.12 15.66 13.47
N LYS A 620 -12.45 16.17 14.66
CA LYS A 620 -12.32 15.40 15.92
C LYS A 620 -13.21 14.16 15.95
N LEU A 621 -14.40 14.24 15.35
CA LEU A 621 -15.27 13.10 15.10
C LEU A 621 -15.47 12.99 13.59
N SER A 622 -15.04 11.89 13.02
CA SER A 622 -15.18 11.54 11.60
C SER A 622 -15.71 10.12 11.48
N GLY A 623 -16.19 9.75 10.31
CA GLY A 623 -16.65 8.41 10.04
C GLY A 623 -17.44 8.35 8.75
N GLY A 624 -17.89 7.16 8.41
CA GLY A 624 -18.62 6.87 7.19
C GLY A 624 -19.84 5.98 7.41
N VAL A 625 -20.73 6.01 6.44
CA VAL A 625 -21.88 5.12 6.36
C VAL A 625 -21.96 4.58 4.93
N THR A 626 -22.09 3.28 4.80
CA THR A 626 -22.34 2.59 3.53
C THR A 626 -23.66 1.85 3.64
N LEU A 627 -24.58 2.13 2.74
CA LEU A 627 -25.87 1.45 2.61
C LEU A 627 -25.93 0.85 1.22
N SER A 628 -26.36 -0.40 1.11
CA SER A 628 -26.51 -1.07 -0.16
C SER A 628 -27.70 -2.02 -0.11
N THR A 629 -28.43 -2.09 -1.21
CA THR A 629 -29.57 -2.99 -1.36
C THR A 629 -29.72 -3.41 -2.82
N GLY A 630 -30.20 -4.60 -3.05
CA GLY A 630 -30.44 -5.17 -4.36
C GLY A 630 -30.62 -6.67 -4.33
N ASP A 631 -30.75 -7.22 -5.50
CA ASP A 631 -30.78 -8.67 -5.70
C ASP A 631 -29.41 -9.27 -5.35
N PHE A 632 -29.39 -10.58 -5.06
CA PHE A 632 -28.16 -11.30 -4.76
C PHE A 632 -28.35 -12.80 -5.01
N TYR A 633 -27.70 -13.32 -6.04
CA TYR A 633 -27.93 -14.67 -6.58
C TYR A 633 -29.41 -14.93 -6.83
N THR A 634 -30.04 -15.81 -6.06
CA THR A 634 -31.44 -16.22 -6.16
C THR A 634 -32.41 -15.38 -5.34
N GLY A 635 -31.92 -14.44 -4.56
CA GLY A 635 -32.72 -13.66 -3.62
C GLY A 635 -32.25 -12.23 -3.45
N ASP A 636 -32.29 -11.73 -2.24
CA ASP A 636 -32.02 -10.33 -1.92
C ASP A 636 -30.90 -10.17 -0.91
N ARG A 637 -30.16 -9.05 -1.01
CA ARG A 637 -29.21 -8.62 0.01
C ARG A 637 -29.41 -7.16 0.37
N TRP A 638 -29.30 -6.87 1.64
CA TRP A 638 -29.08 -5.50 2.11
C TRP A 638 -27.88 -5.44 3.03
N LYS A 639 -27.09 -4.39 2.86
CA LYS A 639 -25.89 -4.13 3.63
C LYS A 639 -26.01 -2.76 4.29
N ALA A 640 -25.64 -2.69 5.57
CA ALA A 640 -25.43 -1.46 6.29
C ALA A 640 -24.06 -1.54 6.99
N GLY A 641 -23.18 -0.61 6.66
CA GLY A 641 -21.88 -0.46 7.29
C GLY A 641 -21.72 0.93 7.85
N GLY A 642 -21.03 1.05 8.96
CA GLY A 642 -20.68 2.35 9.52
C GLY A 642 -19.38 2.25 10.29
N ASP A 643 -18.60 3.33 10.23
CA ASP A 643 -17.37 3.47 11.00
C ASP A 643 -17.30 4.88 11.59
N PHE A 644 -16.54 5.01 12.67
CA PHE A 644 -16.21 6.31 13.24
C PHE A 644 -14.81 6.30 13.85
N VAL A 645 -14.19 7.47 13.84
CA VAL A 645 -12.96 7.77 14.56
C VAL A 645 -13.23 9.00 15.42
N TRP A 646 -13.17 8.84 16.74
CA TRP A 646 -13.31 9.92 17.70
C TRP A 646 -11.98 10.25 18.37
N LYS A 647 -11.35 11.34 17.93
CA LYS A 647 -10.12 11.90 18.48
C LYS A 647 -10.48 12.80 19.66
N MET A 648 -10.73 12.21 20.84
CA MET A 648 -11.12 12.96 22.03
C MET A 648 -10.04 13.95 22.45
N SER A 649 -8.78 13.51 22.36
CA SER A 649 -7.58 14.32 22.59
C SER A 649 -6.40 13.71 21.81
N PRO A 650 -5.25 14.36 21.76
CA PRO A 650 -4.03 13.74 21.22
C PRO A 650 -3.62 12.46 21.96
N HIS A 651 -4.07 12.29 23.21
CA HIS A 651 -3.73 11.15 24.07
C HIS A 651 -4.72 9.99 23.98
N PHE A 652 -5.94 10.19 23.45
CA PHE A 652 -6.94 9.13 23.41
C PHE A 652 -7.81 9.22 22.16
N TRP A 653 -7.83 8.12 21.39
CA TRP A 653 -8.73 7.94 20.25
C TRP A 653 -9.56 6.67 20.44
N LEU A 654 -10.78 6.74 19.95
CA LEU A 654 -11.69 5.62 19.87
C LEU A 654 -12.12 5.46 18.41
N THR A 655 -11.87 4.28 17.86
CA THR A 655 -12.34 3.88 16.52
C THR A 655 -13.33 2.76 16.67
N GLY A 656 -14.44 2.82 15.97
CA GLY A 656 -15.42 1.74 15.89
C GLY A 656 -15.84 1.52 14.46
N ALA A 657 -16.11 0.26 14.12
CA ALA A 657 -16.74 -0.11 12.86
C ALA A 657 -17.74 -1.24 13.08
N TYR A 658 -18.82 -1.18 12.35
CA TYR A 658 -19.85 -2.23 12.33
C TYR A 658 -20.30 -2.45 10.89
N GLU A 659 -20.38 -3.71 10.49
CA GLU A 659 -20.92 -4.11 9.20
C GLU A 659 -21.98 -5.18 9.41
N TYR A 660 -23.11 -5.01 8.74
CA TYR A 660 -24.23 -5.91 8.70
C TYR A 660 -24.55 -6.27 7.25
N ASN A 661 -24.65 -7.56 6.96
CA ASN A 661 -25.13 -8.08 5.69
C ASN A 661 -26.28 -9.04 5.98
N GLY A 662 -27.49 -8.69 5.62
CA GLY A 662 -28.65 -9.55 5.64
C GLY A 662 -28.89 -10.12 4.25
N VAL A 663 -28.86 -11.42 4.14
CA VAL A 663 -29.04 -12.17 2.90
C VAL A 663 -30.24 -13.08 3.02
N LYS A 664 -31.15 -13.03 2.06
CA LYS A 664 -32.34 -13.84 1.97
C LYS A 664 -32.32 -14.60 0.65
N LEU A 665 -32.13 -15.90 0.70
CA LEU A 665 -32.13 -16.77 -0.47
C LEU A 665 -33.20 -17.86 -0.29
N PRO A 666 -33.75 -18.41 -1.37
CA PRO A 666 -34.61 -19.62 -1.30
C PRO A 666 -33.93 -20.78 -0.60
N GLU A 667 -32.60 -20.88 -0.68
CA GLU A 667 -31.76 -21.93 -0.09
C GLU A 667 -31.58 -21.72 1.43
N GLY A 668 -31.86 -20.53 1.95
CA GLY A 668 -31.78 -20.18 3.36
C GLY A 668 -31.38 -18.74 3.62
N ASP A 669 -31.89 -18.18 4.71
CA ASP A 669 -31.57 -16.85 5.16
C ASP A 669 -30.39 -16.85 6.10
N PHE A 670 -29.51 -15.86 5.99
CA PHE A 670 -28.41 -15.68 6.95
C PHE A 670 -28.02 -14.23 7.12
N ILE A 671 -27.33 -13.97 8.22
CA ILE A 671 -26.82 -12.64 8.55
C ILE A 671 -25.34 -12.77 8.81
N VAL A 672 -24.55 -11.86 8.23
CA VAL A 672 -23.13 -11.69 8.57
C VAL A 672 -22.96 -10.34 9.28
N ARG A 673 -22.39 -10.38 10.48
CA ARG A 673 -22.07 -9.21 11.31
C ARG A 673 -20.59 -9.21 11.60
N LEU A 674 -19.98 -8.06 11.38
CA LEU A 674 -18.60 -7.80 11.77
C LEU A 674 -18.57 -6.53 12.63
N MET A 675 -17.93 -6.62 13.78
CA MET A 675 -17.74 -5.49 14.67
C MET A 675 -16.26 -5.36 15.02
N SER A 676 -15.75 -4.15 15.00
CA SER A 676 -14.43 -3.86 15.52
C SER A 676 -14.45 -2.58 16.37
N THR A 677 -13.66 -2.60 17.44
CA THR A 677 -13.43 -1.43 18.29
C THR A 677 -11.95 -1.35 18.59
N ARG A 678 -11.38 -0.17 18.40
CA ARG A 678 -9.97 0.10 18.67
C ARG A 678 -9.83 1.27 19.61
N PHE A 679 -9.03 1.10 20.64
CA PHE A 679 -8.61 2.09 21.61
C PHE A 679 -7.14 2.41 21.39
N ASP A 680 -6.82 3.67 21.11
CA ASP A 680 -5.46 4.16 21.01
C ASP A 680 -5.20 5.12 22.17
N VAL A 681 -4.28 4.75 23.06
CA VAL A 681 -3.85 5.56 24.21
C VAL A 681 -2.38 5.94 24.00
N MET A 682 -2.11 7.20 23.76
CA MET A 682 -0.79 7.77 23.61
C MET A 682 -0.40 8.52 24.89
N PHE A 683 0.39 7.91 25.77
CA PHE A 683 0.83 8.56 27.00
C PHE A 683 1.72 9.76 26.70
N ASN A 684 2.60 9.62 25.70
CA ASN A 684 3.47 10.66 25.15
C ASN A 684 4.04 10.17 23.80
N ALA A 685 5.01 10.90 23.23
CA ALA A 685 5.63 10.55 21.95
C ALA A 685 6.44 9.24 21.96
N THR A 686 6.78 8.70 23.15
CA THR A 686 7.56 7.47 23.29
C THR A 686 6.76 6.27 23.74
N TRP A 687 5.61 6.45 24.41
CA TRP A 687 4.76 5.39 24.92
C TRP A 687 3.37 5.42 24.29
N SER A 688 2.95 4.30 23.73
CA SER A 688 1.60 4.09 23.20
C SER A 688 1.05 2.73 23.61
N TRP A 689 -0.26 2.66 23.78
CA TRP A 689 -1.01 1.44 24.02
C TRP A 689 -2.19 1.38 23.07
N VAL A 690 -2.27 0.34 22.27
CA VAL A 690 -3.32 0.12 21.27
C VAL A 690 -4.01 -1.20 21.57
N THR A 691 -5.33 -1.20 21.62
CA THR A 691 -6.14 -2.40 21.78
C THR A 691 -7.18 -2.46 20.68
N LEU A 692 -7.18 -3.54 19.91
CA LEU A 692 -8.17 -3.86 18.88
C LEU A 692 -8.99 -5.06 19.34
N ILE A 693 -10.31 -4.92 19.37
CA ILE A 693 -11.26 -5.99 19.65
C ILE A 693 -12.13 -6.19 18.41
N GLN A 694 -12.25 -7.43 17.93
CA GLN A 694 -13.00 -7.78 16.74
C GLN A 694 -13.94 -8.95 17.04
N TYR A 695 -15.17 -8.85 16.57
CA TYR A 695 -16.17 -9.91 16.63
C TYR A 695 -16.74 -10.18 15.25
N ASP A 696 -16.96 -11.43 14.91
CA ASP A 696 -17.83 -11.82 13.80
C ASP A 696 -18.71 -13.02 14.20
N ASN A 697 -19.90 -13.06 13.64
CA ASN A 697 -20.86 -14.12 13.89
C ASN A 697 -20.76 -15.30 12.91
N VAL A 698 -19.82 -15.28 11.97
CA VAL A 698 -19.56 -16.42 11.07
C VAL A 698 -18.67 -17.43 11.79
N SER A 699 -17.57 -16.96 12.38
CA SER A 699 -16.70 -17.76 13.25
C SER A 699 -17.23 -17.81 14.68
N ASN A 700 -18.23 -17.03 15.04
CA ASN A 700 -18.76 -16.85 16.40
C ASN A 700 -17.64 -16.62 17.41
N SER A 701 -16.70 -15.74 17.08
CA SER A 701 -15.50 -15.54 17.88
C SER A 701 -15.18 -14.07 18.12
N ILE A 702 -14.58 -13.81 19.30
CA ILE A 702 -14.00 -12.51 19.65
C ILE A 702 -12.50 -12.66 19.65
N ALA A 703 -11.79 -11.76 18.94
CA ALA A 703 -10.35 -11.62 19.03
C ALA A 703 -10.01 -10.27 19.65
N ALA A 704 -9.18 -10.28 20.69
CA ALA A 704 -8.61 -9.10 21.32
C ALA A 704 -7.10 -9.09 21.08
N HIS A 705 -6.59 -8.00 20.54
CA HIS A 705 -5.16 -7.75 20.34
C HIS A 705 -4.80 -6.46 21.06
N SER A 706 -3.92 -6.54 22.06
CA SER A 706 -3.47 -5.40 22.85
C SER A 706 -1.96 -5.28 22.75
N ARG A 707 -1.46 -4.10 22.39
CA ARG A 707 -0.04 -3.84 22.20
C ARG A 707 0.39 -2.54 22.87
N VAL A 708 1.34 -2.64 23.79
CA VAL A 708 2.08 -1.51 24.33
C VAL A 708 3.39 -1.41 23.57
N ARG A 709 3.73 -0.22 23.11
CA ARG A 709 5.00 0.09 22.42
C ARG A 709 5.73 1.20 23.15
N TRP A 710 7.02 1.02 23.37
CA TRP A 710 7.91 2.02 23.92
C TRP A 710 9.10 2.25 22.99
N ILE A 711 9.26 3.50 22.53
CA ILE A 711 10.32 3.93 21.61
C ILE A 711 11.03 5.13 22.27
N PRO A 712 12.02 4.93 23.13
CA PRO A 712 12.77 6.06 23.73
C PRO A 712 13.56 6.85 22.69
N GLU A 713 14.13 6.16 21.74
CA GLU A 713 14.91 6.70 20.63
C GLU A 713 14.69 5.84 19.39
N ALA A 714 14.98 6.40 18.21
CA ALA A 714 14.93 5.63 16.96
C ALA A 714 15.90 4.44 17.01
N GLY A 715 15.41 3.24 16.67
CA GLY A 715 16.17 1.99 16.72
C GLY A 715 16.22 1.31 18.10
N ARG A 716 15.52 1.82 19.12
CA ARG A 716 15.35 1.17 20.43
C ARG A 716 13.88 1.02 20.73
N GLU A 717 13.42 -0.21 20.85
CA GLU A 717 11.99 -0.50 21.00
C GLU A 717 11.73 -1.63 21.98
N MET A 718 10.64 -1.50 22.70
CA MET A 718 10.05 -2.58 23.49
C MET A 718 8.59 -2.72 23.12
N PHE A 719 8.15 -3.96 22.97
CA PHE A 719 6.75 -4.31 22.76
C PHE A 719 6.27 -5.23 23.87
N ILE A 720 5.04 -5.00 24.32
CA ILE A 720 4.28 -5.94 25.13
C ILE A 720 3.00 -6.20 24.33
N VAL A 721 2.82 -7.44 23.91
CA VAL A 721 1.69 -7.85 23.07
C VAL A 721 0.88 -8.90 23.80
N PHE A 722 -0.43 -8.74 23.80
CA PHE A 722 -1.37 -9.71 24.34
C PHE A 722 -2.46 -9.99 23.31
N ASN A 723 -2.58 -11.26 22.91
CA ASN A 723 -3.61 -11.74 22.00
C ASN A 723 -4.53 -12.69 22.77
N HIS A 724 -5.83 -12.56 22.59
CA HIS A 724 -6.80 -13.43 23.22
C HIS A 724 -7.94 -13.75 22.25
N ASN A 725 -8.16 -15.01 21.97
CA ASN A 725 -9.24 -15.51 21.16
C ASN A 725 -10.26 -16.25 22.03
N LEU A 726 -11.53 -15.86 21.90
CA LEU A 726 -12.66 -16.51 22.55
C LEU A 726 -13.63 -16.98 21.47
N ALA A 727 -14.22 -18.15 21.63
CA ALA A 727 -15.31 -18.64 20.79
C ALA A 727 -16.58 -18.84 21.62
N GLU A 728 -17.72 -18.72 20.95
CA GLU A 728 -19.03 -18.95 21.58
C GLU A 728 -19.21 -20.43 21.93
N GLU A 729 -19.61 -20.72 23.16
CA GLU A 729 -19.92 -22.07 23.63
C GLU A 729 -21.43 -22.31 23.49
N LEU A 730 -21.84 -22.98 22.42
CA LEU A 730 -23.24 -23.42 22.25
C LEU A 730 -23.53 -24.60 23.18
N PRO A 731 -24.70 -24.65 23.87
CA PRO A 731 -25.92 -23.83 23.70
C PRO A 731 -26.06 -22.68 24.69
N ASN A 732 -25.08 -22.40 25.55
CA ASN A 732 -25.24 -21.51 26.69
C ASN A 732 -25.02 -20.00 26.35
N GLY A 733 -24.61 -19.65 25.13
CA GLY A 733 -24.42 -18.26 24.68
C GLY A 733 -23.27 -17.51 25.37
N GLY A 734 -22.36 -18.22 26.06
CA GLY A 734 -21.17 -17.65 26.67
C GLY A 734 -19.95 -17.75 25.77
N PHE A 735 -18.97 -16.89 25.97
CA PHE A 735 -17.68 -16.97 25.28
C PHE A 735 -16.65 -17.68 26.16
N ARG A 736 -15.96 -18.68 25.58
CA ARG A 736 -14.88 -19.41 26.25
C ARG A 736 -13.56 -19.11 25.60
N SER A 737 -12.52 -18.97 26.43
CA SER A 737 -11.15 -18.80 25.97
C SER A 737 -10.71 -20.00 25.12
N GLN A 738 -10.20 -19.72 23.93
CA GLN A 738 -9.61 -20.70 23.02
C GLN A 738 -8.09 -20.66 23.13
N ARG A 739 -7.53 -19.48 22.95
CA ARG A 739 -6.09 -19.25 22.96
C ARG A 739 -5.74 -17.87 23.55
N ALA A 740 -4.71 -17.83 24.34
CA ALA A 740 -4.14 -16.60 24.88
C ALA A 740 -2.62 -16.60 24.71
N ASP A 741 -2.10 -15.55 24.09
CA ASP A 741 -0.65 -15.34 23.87
C ASP A 741 -0.23 -14.03 24.52
N ALA A 742 0.84 -14.07 25.31
CA ALA A 742 1.50 -12.88 25.85
C ALA A 742 2.96 -12.87 25.40
N THR A 743 3.40 -11.77 24.81
CA THR A 743 4.79 -11.61 24.33
C THR A 743 5.39 -10.32 24.83
N VAL A 744 6.61 -10.38 25.32
CA VAL A 744 7.46 -9.20 25.57
C VAL A 744 8.66 -9.30 24.66
N LYS A 745 8.87 -8.28 23.83
CA LYS A 745 9.97 -8.23 22.86
C LYS A 745 10.79 -6.96 23.06
N PHE A 746 12.10 -7.10 22.99
CA PHE A 746 13.07 -6.00 23.03
C PHE A 746 13.91 -6.01 21.75
N ASN A 747 14.01 -4.86 21.09
CA ASN A 747 14.87 -4.63 19.94
C ASN A 747 15.86 -3.50 20.24
N TYR A 748 17.10 -3.68 19.85
CA TYR A 748 18.13 -2.64 19.95
C TYR A 748 18.97 -2.59 18.67
N THR A 749 19.03 -1.45 18.03
CA THR A 749 19.87 -1.24 16.85
C THR A 749 21.19 -0.63 17.23
N PHE A 750 22.27 -1.39 17.02
CA PHE A 750 23.64 -0.87 17.03
C PHE A 750 23.98 -0.39 15.62
N ARG A 751 24.32 0.86 15.48
CA ARG A 751 24.64 1.49 14.17
C ARG A 751 26.11 1.92 14.17
N PHE A 752 26.87 1.42 13.16
CA PHE A 752 28.30 1.65 13.00
C PHE A 752 28.61 2.46 11.74
#